data_7db6c4a9a18bb1dd32e1f6fb24c98f66
#
_entry.id   7db6c4a9a18bb1dd32e1f6fb24c98f66
#
_cell.length_a   1.000
_cell.length_b   1.000
_cell.length_c   1.000
_cell.angle_alpha   90.00
_cell.angle_beta   90.00
_cell.angle_gamma   90.00
#
_symmetry.space_group_name_H-M   'P 1'
#
loop_
_entity.id
_entity.type
_entity.pdbx_description
1 polymer ?
#
loop_
_entity_poly.entity_id
_entity_poly.type
_entity_poly.pdbx_seq_one_letter_code
_entity_poly.pdbx_strand_id
1 'polypeptide(L)'
;MGKEKVHINIVVIGHVDSGKSTTTGHLIYKLGGIDKRVIERFEKEAAEMNKRSFKYAWVLDKLKAERERGITIDIALWKFETTKYYCTVIDAPGHRDFIKNMITGTSQADCAVLIIDSTTGGFEAGISKDGQTREHALLAFTLGVKQMICCCNKMDATTPKYSKARYDEIVKEVSSYLKKVGYNPDKIPFVPISGFEGDNMIERSTNLDWYKGPTLLDALDLISEPKRPSDKPLRLPLQDVYKIGGIGTVPVGRVETGVIKPGMVVTFGPTGLTTEVKSVEMHHEALLEALPGDNVGFNVKNVAVKDLKRGFVASNSKDDPAREAANFTSQVIIMNHPGQIGNGYAPVLDCHTCHIAVKFAELVTKIDRRSGKELEKEPKFLKNGDAGIIKMIPTKPMVVETFSEYPPLGRFAVRDMRQTVAVGVIKGVEKKDPSGAKVTKSAAKKKTVLSLVLFLLALRVPPCLVVAPRTGCWTGGGNTLPVMGKEKVHINIVVIGHVDSGKSTTTGHLIYKLGGIDKRVIERFEKEAAEMNKRSFKYAWVLDKLKAERERGITIDIALWKFETTKYYCTVIDAPGHRDFIKNMITGTSQADCAVLIIDSTTGGFEAGISKDGQTREHALLAFTLGVRQMICCCNKMDATTPKYSKARYDEIVKEVSSYLKKVGYNPDKIPFVPISGFEGDNMIERSTNLDWYKGPTLLDALDLLSEPKRPSDKPLRLPLQDVYKIGGIGTVPVGRVETGVIKPGMVVTFGPTGLTTEVKSVEMHHEALLEALPGDNVGFNVKNVAVKDLKRGFVASNSKDDPAREAANFTAQVIIMNHPGQIGNGYAPVLDCHTCHIAVKFAELVTKIDRRSGKELEKEPKFLKNGDAGIIKMIPTKPMVVETFSEYPPLGRFAVRDMRQTVAVGVIKGVEKKDPSGAKVTKSAAKKK
;
A
#
# COMPACT_ATOMS: atom_id res chain seq x y z
N MET A 1 -43.38 1.68 24.56
CA MET A 1 -42.55 1.66 23.35
C MET A 1 -41.49 2.76 23.52
N GLY A 2 -40.23 2.37 23.78
CA GLY A 2 -39.12 3.34 23.85
C GLY A 2 -38.94 4.01 22.49
N LYS A 3 -38.79 5.33 22.46
CA LYS A 3 -38.45 6.06 21.23
C LYS A 3 -37.16 5.44 20.66
N GLU A 4 -37.21 4.95 19.42
CA GLU A 4 -36.05 4.46 18.70
C GLU A 4 -34.98 5.57 18.63
N LYS A 5 -33.77 5.29 19.12
CA LYS A 5 -32.68 6.29 19.18
C LYS A 5 -32.33 6.75 17.79
N VAL A 6 -32.12 8.06 17.62
CA VAL A 6 -31.72 8.64 16.33
C VAL A 6 -30.27 8.22 16.00
N HIS A 7 -30.05 7.77 14.77
CA HIS A 7 -28.71 7.40 14.29
C HIS A 7 -27.88 8.64 13.90
N ILE A 8 -26.64 8.74 14.38
CA ILE A 8 -25.67 9.78 14.00
C ILE A 8 -24.33 9.19 13.60
N ASN A 9 -23.69 9.84 12.63
CA ASN A 9 -22.36 9.48 12.14
C ASN A 9 -21.34 10.48 12.67
N ILE A 10 -20.31 10.01 13.34
CA ILE A 10 -19.26 10.80 13.98
C ILE A 10 -17.92 10.48 13.32
N VAL A 11 -17.25 11.47 12.74
CA VAL A 11 -15.89 11.28 12.24
C VAL A 11 -14.85 11.77 13.25
N VAL A 12 -13.84 10.94 13.51
CA VAL A 12 -12.71 11.30 14.36
C VAL A 12 -11.54 11.74 13.50
N ILE A 13 -11.16 13.01 13.64
CA ILE A 13 -10.13 13.67 12.82
C ILE A 13 -9.05 14.33 13.70
N GLY A 14 -7.92 14.68 13.14
CA GLY A 14 -6.80 15.35 13.84
C GLY A 14 -5.45 14.94 13.26
N HIS A 15 -4.39 15.54 13.79
CA HIS A 15 -3.02 15.30 13.34
C HIS A 15 -2.60 13.82 13.51
N VAL A 16 -1.56 13.40 12.78
CA VAL A 16 -0.88 12.11 13.03
C VAL A 16 -0.44 12.06 14.50
N ASP A 17 -0.54 10.90 15.11
CA ASP A 17 -0.15 10.62 16.51
C ASP A 17 -0.89 11.44 17.59
N SER A 18 -1.95 12.19 17.24
CA SER A 18 -2.77 12.91 18.24
C SER A 18 -3.61 11.97 19.15
N GLY A 19 -3.60 10.65 18.89
CA GLY A 19 -4.31 9.64 19.67
C GLY A 19 -5.77 9.39 19.24
N LYS A 20 -6.14 9.66 17.99
CA LYS A 20 -7.49 9.42 17.43
C LYS A 20 -8.00 8.00 17.68
N SER A 21 -7.33 7.03 17.10
CA SER A 21 -7.72 5.61 17.18
C SER A 21 -7.63 5.07 18.61
N THR A 22 -6.68 5.56 19.43
CA THR A 22 -6.58 5.22 20.86
C THR A 22 -7.81 5.71 21.64
N THR A 23 -8.20 6.98 21.44
CA THR A 23 -9.38 7.58 22.08
C THR A 23 -10.67 6.86 21.67
N THR A 24 -10.81 6.62 20.35
CA THR A 24 -11.98 5.92 19.80
C THR A 24 -12.07 4.47 20.32
N GLY A 25 -11.00 3.71 20.26
CA GLY A 25 -10.98 2.32 20.72
C GLY A 25 -11.18 2.20 22.22
N HIS A 26 -10.65 3.13 23.03
CA HIS A 26 -10.88 3.16 24.48
C HIS A 26 -12.33 3.51 24.82
N LEU A 27 -12.92 4.49 24.15
CA LEU A 27 -14.34 4.86 24.34
C LEU A 27 -15.24 3.67 24.05
N ILE A 28 -15.06 2.98 22.92
CA ILE A 28 -15.86 1.82 22.52
C ILE A 28 -15.67 0.67 23.52
N TYR A 29 -14.46 0.44 24.01
CA TYR A 29 -14.17 -0.58 25.02
C TYR A 29 -14.91 -0.30 26.34
N LYS A 30 -14.84 0.93 26.85
CA LYS A 30 -15.50 1.35 28.06
C LYS A 30 -17.04 1.27 27.98
N LEU A 31 -17.61 1.48 26.78
CA LEU A 31 -19.03 1.34 26.50
C LEU A 31 -19.47 -0.11 26.24
N GLY A 32 -18.57 -1.09 26.42
CA GLY A 32 -18.88 -2.52 26.28
C GLY A 32 -18.93 -3.04 24.84
N GLY A 33 -18.59 -2.23 23.85
CA GLY A 33 -18.55 -2.62 22.43
C GLY A 33 -17.36 -3.51 22.03
N ILE A 34 -16.41 -3.75 22.95
CA ILE A 34 -15.22 -4.58 22.72
C ILE A 34 -15.03 -5.53 23.92
N ASP A 35 -14.86 -6.83 23.63
CA ASP A 35 -14.60 -7.84 24.67
C ASP A 35 -13.23 -7.58 25.34
N LYS A 36 -13.20 -7.66 26.67
CA LYS A 36 -11.99 -7.48 27.49
C LYS A 36 -10.84 -8.38 27.04
N ARG A 37 -11.11 -9.63 26.64
CA ARG A 37 -10.12 -10.58 26.12
C ARG A 37 -9.42 -10.10 24.83
N VAL A 38 -10.12 -9.29 24.03
CA VAL A 38 -9.55 -8.70 22.80
C VAL A 38 -8.51 -7.65 23.18
N ILE A 39 -8.82 -6.79 24.14
CA ILE A 39 -7.87 -5.77 24.65
C ILE A 39 -6.66 -6.44 25.31
N GLU A 40 -6.86 -7.42 26.18
CA GLU A 40 -5.76 -8.17 26.82
C GLU A 40 -4.82 -8.83 25.81
N ARG A 41 -5.38 -9.36 24.71
CA ARG A 41 -4.58 -9.90 23.61
C ARG A 41 -3.73 -8.83 22.94
N PHE A 42 -4.36 -7.69 22.60
CA PHE A 42 -3.62 -6.57 21.97
C PHE A 42 -2.64 -5.91 22.95
N GLU A 43 -2.92 -5.90 24.24
CA GLU A 43 -1.97 -5.42 25.24
C GLU A 43 -0.70 -6.27 25.29
N LYS A 44 -0.83 -7.61 25.21
CA LYS A 44 0.31 -8.52 25.08
C LYS A 44 1.07 -8.31 23.79
N GLU A 45 0.36 -8.26 22.65
CA GLU A 45 0.98 -7.99 21.34
C GLU A 45 1.67 -6.62 21.30
N ALA A 46 1.07 -5.58 21.89
CA ALA A 46 1.63 -4.23 21.98
C ALA A 46 2.85 -4.14 22.91
N ALA A 47 2.83 -4.86 24.02
CA ALA A 47 3.96 -4.95 24.92
C ALA A 47 5.17 -5.63 24.24
N GLU A 48 4.95 -6.73 23.49
CA GLU A 48 5.98 -7.40 22.71
C GLU A 48 6.62 -6.52 21.63
N MET A 49 5.87 -5.53 21.11
CA MET A 49 6.34 -4.59 20.08
C MET A 49 6.82 -3.24 20.63
N ASN A 50 6.95 -3.10 21.98
CA ASN A 50 7.26 -1.83 22.66
C ASN A 50 6.29 -0.67 22.33
N LYS A 51 5.01 -0.99 22.06
CA LYS A 51 3.95 -0.08 21.65
C LYS A 51 2.74 -0.14 22.57
N ARG A 52 2.93 -0.15 23.90
CA ARG A 52 1.86 -0.32 24.90
C ARG A 52 0.69 0.68 24.73
N SER A 53 0.98 1.90 24.28
CA SER A 53 -0.06 2.92 24.02
C SER A 53 -1.03 2.58 22.89
N PHE A 54 -0.74 1.58 22.04
CA PHE A 54 -1.56 1.21 20.88
C PHE A 54 -2.61 0.12 21.15
N LYS A 55 -2.71 -0.41 22.36
CA LYS A 55 -3.64 -1.53 22.68
C LYS A 55 -5.10 -1.26 22.29
N TYR A 56 -5.58 -0.03 22.43
CA TYR A 56 -6.91 0.37 22.04
C TYR A 56 -7.02 0.70 20.53
N ALA A 57 -6.00 1.34 19.96
CA ALA A 57 -5.97 1.68 18.54
C ALA A 57 -6.00 0.42 17.65
N TRP A 58 -5.31 -0.64 18.06
CA TRP A 58 -5.22 -1.89 17.28
C TRP A 58 -6.53 -2.65 17.10
N VAL A 59 -7.53 -2.34 17.89
CA VAL A 59 -8.89 -2.86 17.69
C VAL A 59 -9.49 -2.33 16.39
N LEU A 60 -9.22 -1.05 16.09
CA LEU A 60 -9.73 -0.35 14.90
C LEU A 60 -8.91 -0.67 13.66
N ASP A 61 -7.62 -1.00 13.82
CA ASP A 61 -6.68 -1.29 12.75
C ASP A 61 -7.00 -2.63 12.06
N LYS A 62 -7.74 -2.56 10.96
CA LYS A 62 -8.15 -3.73 10.16
C LYS A 62 -6.99 -4.33 9.38
N LEU A 63 -6.02 -3.50 8.95
CA LEU A 63 -4.90 -3.92 8.15
C LEU A 63 -3.67 -4.21 9.03
N LYS A 64 -2.97 -5.29 8.71
CA LYS A 64 -1.70 -5.61 9.37
C LYS A 64 -0.67 -4.46 9.22
N ALA A 65 -0.68 -3.79 8.05
CA ALA A 65 0.17 -2.65 7.77
C ALA A 65 -0.10 -1.44 8.69
N GLU A 66 -1.33 -1.26 9.18
CA GLU A 66 -1.70 -0.21 10.15
C GLU A 66 -1.02 -0.48 11.49
N ARG A 67 -1.15 -1.70 12.02
CA ARG A 67 -0.51 -2.10 13.29
C ARG A 67 1.01 -2.06 13.25
N GLU A 68 1.61 -2.51 12.15
CA GLU A 68 3.06 -2.47 11.97
C GLU A 68 3.60 -1.05 11.88
N ARG A 69 2.89 -0.15 11.19
CA ARG A 69 3.29 1.25 11.01
C ARG A 69 2.85 2.16 12.17
N GLY A 70 1.80 1.78 12.90
CA GLY A 70 1.17 2.61 13.92
C GLY A 70 0.40 3.79 13.35
N ILE A 71 -0.12 3.68 12.12
CA ILE A 71 -0.91 4.72 11.45
C ILE A 71 -2.14 4.10 10.80
N THR A 72 -3.29 4.75 10.94
CA THR A 72 -4.51 4.39 10.22
C THR A 72 -4.36 4.67 8.73
N ILE A 73 -4.67 3.69 7.89
CA ILE A 73 -4.58 3.76 6.42
C ILE A 73 -5.97 3.87 5.80
N ASP A 74 -6.90 3.02 6.26
CA ASP A 74 -8.26 2.96 5.74
C ASP A 74 -9.27 3.36 6.82
N ILE A 75 -10.51 3.62 6.39
CA ILE A 75 -11.60 4.01 7.28
C ILE A 75 -12.08 2.80 8.08
N ALA A 76 -12.17 2.94 9.40
CA ALA A 76 -12.81 1.97 10.27
C ALA A 76 -14.16 2.50 10.73
N LEU A 77 -15.20 1.66 10.64
CA LEU A 77 -16.56 1.96 11.12
C LEU A 77 -16.85 1.07 12.32
N TRP A 78 -17.29 1.69 13.41
CA TRP A 78 -17.72 1.01 14.63
C TRP A 78 -19.01 1.61 15.17
N LYS A 79 -19.76 0.81 15.95
CA LYS A 79 -21.00 1.25 16.57
C LYS A 79 -20.88 1.31 18.08
N PHE A 80 -21.53 2.28 18.68
CA PHE A 80 -21.82 2.33 20.11
C PHE A 80 -23.10 3.12 20.35
N GLU A 81 -23.62 3.07 21.57
CA GLU A 81 -24.80 3.82 21.95
C GLU A 81 -24.47 4.79 23.08
N THR A 82 -25.07 5.97 23.00
CA THR A 82 -25.15 6.93 24.12
C THR A 82 -26.52 6.86 24.74
N THR A 83 -26.79 7.70 25.74
CA THR A 83 -28.14 7.82 26.31
C THR A 83 -29.17 8.30 25.28
N LYS A 84 -28.75 9.12 24.33
CA LYS A 84 -29.63 9.80 23.35
C LYS A 84 -29.54 9.20 21.94
N TYR A 85 -28.35 8.75 21.50
CA TYR A 85 -28.10 8.41 20.13
C TYR A 85 -27.59 6.99 19.91
N TYR A 86 -27.89 6.46 18.73
CA TYR A 86 -27.19 5.32 18.14
C TYR A 86 -26.08 5.86 17.24
N CYS A 87 -24.81 5.60 17.58
CA CYS A 87 -23.66 6.23 16.95
C CYS A 87 -22.87 5.27 16.07
N THR A 88 -22.58 5.70 14.83
CA THR A 88 -21.52 5.10 14.01
C THR A 88 -20.29 6.00 14.04
N VAL A 89 -19.18 5.50 14.60
CA VAL A 89 -17.89 6.21 14.59
C VAL A 89 -17.11 5.82 13.35
N ILE A 90 -16.59 6.85 12.69
CA ILE A 90 -15.76 6.78 11.50
C ILE A 90 -14.35 7.19 11.92
N ASP A 91 -13.46 6.20 12.18
CA ASP A 91 -12.05 6.48 12.46
C ASP A 91 -11.34 6.78 11.16
N ALA A 92 -10.89 8.02 10.98
CA ALA A 92 -10.32 8.53 9.74
C ALA A 92 -8.79 8.67 9.82
N PRO A 93 -8.05 8.33 8.74
CA PRO A 93 -6.61 8.51 8.71
C PRO A 93 -6.16 9.94 8.98
N GLY A 94 -5.11 10.12 9.80
CA GLY A 94 -4.50 11.42 10.09
C GLY A 94 -3.33 11.77 9.17
N HIS A 95 -2.76 10.81 8.44
CA HIS A 95 -1.56 11.03 7.62
C HIS A 95 -1.90 11.61 6.24
N ARG A 96 -1.09 12.58 5.76
CA ARG A 96 -1.28 13.26 4.46
C ARG A 96 -1.45 12.31 3.27
N ASP A 97 -0.76 11.18 3.27
CA ASP A 97 -0.83 10.21 2.17
C ASP A 97 -2.21 9.55 2.06
N PHE A 98 -2.98 9.50 3.15
CA PHE A 98 -4.30 8.87 3.22
C PHE A 98 -5.46 9.86 3.34
N ILE A 99 -5.21 11.14 3.09
CA ILE A 99 -6.21 12.20 3.22
C ILE A 99 -7.45 11.98 2.35
N LYS A 100 -7.35 11.24 1.25
CA LYS A 100 -8.50 10.81 0.44
C LYS A 100 -9.49 9.97 1.24
N ASN A 101 -8.99 9.07 2.06
CA ASN A 101 -9.82 8.25 2.94
C ASN A 101 -10.42 9.11 4.08
N MET A 102 -9.63 10.05 4.63
CA MET A 102 -10.16 11.04 5.59
C MET A 102 -11.32 11.86 4.98
N ILE A 103 -11.16 12.38 3.76
CA ILE A 103 -12.21 13.12 3.05
C ILE A 103 -13.46 12.25 2.85
N THR A 104 -13.28 10.99 2.43
CA THR A 104 -14.40 10.05 2.25
C THR A 104 -15.13 9.77 3.56
N GLY A 105 -14.41 9.58 4.68
CA GLY A 105 -15.02 9.39 6.00
C GLY A 105 -15.77 10.65 6.45
N THR A 106 -15.13 11.81 6.32
CA THR A 106 -15.69 13.10 6.71
C THR A 106 -16.95 13.46 5.92
N SER A 107 -17.02 13.12 4.63
CA SER A 107 -18.20 13.39 3.81
C SER A 107 -19.45 12.64 4.28
N GLN A 108 -19.28 11.59 5.06
CA GLN A 108 -20.36 10.75 5.59
C GLN A 108 -20.76 11.11 7.03
N ALA A 109 -20.15 12.13 7.63
CA ALA A 109 -20.33 12.46 9.04
C ALA A 109 -21.34 13.58 9.27
N ASP A 110 -22.02 13.50 10.41
CA ASP A 110 -22.94 14.54 10.92
C ASP A 110 -22.22 15.47 11.90
N CYS A 111 -21.23 14.92 12.63
CA CYS A 111 -20.39 15.63 13.59
C CYS A 111 -18.92 15.20 13.45
N ALA A 112 -18.00 16.11 13.72
CA ALA A 112 -16.57 15.82 13.81
C ALA A 112 -16.06 15.92 15.25
N VAL A 113 -15.27 14.93 15.67
CA VAL A 113 -14.48 14.97 16.90
C VAL A 113 -13.03 15.26 16.50
N LEU A 114 -12.57 16.45 16.77
CA LEU A 114 -11.21 16.89 16.46
C LEU A 114 -10.29 16.59 17.64
N ILE A 115 -9.40 15.60 17.47
CA ILE A 115 -8.43 15.22 18.50
C ILE A 115 -7.15 16.06 18.34
N ILE A 116 -6.84 16.83 19.35
CA ILE A 116 -5.72 17.78 19.39
C ILE A 116 -4.68 17.23 20.37
N ASP A 117 -3.44 17.13 19.96
CA ASP A 117 -2.32 16.75 20.84
C ASP A 117 -1.97 17.94 21.77
N SER A 118 -2.04 17.75 23.08
CA SER A 118 -1.73 18.82 24.05
C SER A 118 -0.26 18.87 24.45
N THR A 119 0.57 17.93 24.01
CA THR A 119 2.00 17.90 24.35
C THR A 119 2.75 19.04 23.65
N THR A 120 3.84 19.49 24.28
CA THR A 120 4.77 20.46 23.69
C THR A 120 5.41 19.86 22.44
N GLY A 121 5.41 20.59 21.33
CA GLY A 121 5.83 20.12 20.00
C GLY A 121 4.75 19.38 19.23
N GLY A 122 3.87 18.60 19.88
CA GLY A 122 2.75 17.88 19.23
C GLY A 122 1.64 18.84 18.79
N PHE A 123 1.25 19.76 19.64
CA PHE A 123 0.26 20.79 19.31
C PHE A 123 0.76 21.71 18.20
N GLU A 124 1.97 22.23 18.33
CA GLU A 124 2.59 23.16 17.37
C GLU A 124 2.71 22.54 15.99
N ALA A 125 3.11 21.28 15.90
CA ALA A 125 3.15 20.53 14.63
C ALA A 125 1.75 20.44 13.99
N GLY A 126 0.73 20.12 14.79
CA GLY A 126 -0.66 20.00 14.32
C GLY A 126 -1.29 21.31 13.88
N ILE A 127 -1.01 22.42 14.57
CA ILE A 127 -1.61 23.73 14.30
C ILE A 127 -0.76 24.63 13.37
N SER A 128 0.43 24.19 12.96
CA SER A 128 1.28 24.90 12.01
C SER A 128 0.56 25.18 10.68
N LYS A 129 1.12 26.04 9.81
CA LYS A 129 0.54 26.38 8.50
C LYS A 129 0.25 25.14 7.66
N ASP A 130 1.14 24.14 7.72
CA ASP A 130 1.04 22.87 7.00
C ASP A 130 0.53 21.73 7.90
N GLY A 131 0.06 22.05 9.11
CA GLY A 131 -0.40 21.12 10.12
C GLY A 131 -1.77 20.50 9.76
N GLN A 132 -1.92 19.22 10.02
CA GLN A 132 -3.12 18.48 9.64
C GLN A 132 -4.34 18.80 10.50
N THR A 133 -4.17 19.30 11.73
CA THR A 133 -5.28 19.81 12.54
C THR A 133 -6.02 20.94 11.83
N ARG A 134 -5.27 21.86 11.21
CA ARG A 134 -5.86 22.95 10.41
C ARG A 134 -6.52 22.42 9.14
N GLU A 135 -5.84 21.56 8.40
CA GLU A 135 -6.36 21.00 7.14
C GLU A 135 -7.64 20.19 7.37
N HIS A 136 -7.68 19.35 8.40
CA HIS A 136 -8.82 18.52 8.73
C HIS A 136 -10.04 19.34 9.17
N ALA A 137 -9.86 20.36 10.00
CA ALA A 137 -10.95 21.25 10.41
C ALA A 137 -11.54 22.03 9.22
N LEU A 138 -10.69 22.51 8.31
CA LEU A 138 -11.11 23.16 7.07
C LEU A 138 -11.90 22.21 6.16
N LEU A 139 -11.38 20.99 5.94
CA LEU A 139 -12.05 19.97 5.12
C LEU A 139 -13.39 19.55 5.72
N ALA A 140 -13.48 19.37 7.05
CA ALA A 140 -14.73 19.04 7.73
C ALA A 140 -15.79 20.12 7.49
N PHE A 141 -15.43 21.41 7.64
CA PHE A 141 -16.35 22.51 7.35
C PHE A 141 -16.79 22.55 5.89
N THR A 142 -15.83 22.38 4.95
CA THR A 142 -16.09 22.41 3.51
C THR A 142 -17.01 21.27 3.08
N LEU A 143 -16.79 20.06 3.61
CA LEU A 143 -17.61 18.88 3.33
C LEU A 143 -18.97 18.91 4.03
N GLY A 144 -19.23 19.93 4.86
CA GLY A 144 -20.56 20.20 5.41
C GLY A 144 -20.79 19.72 6.83
N VAL A 145 -19.76 19.24 7.50
CA VAL A 145 -19.82 18.91 8.92
C VAL A 145 -19.85 20.22 9.74
N LYS A 146 -21.02 20.61 10.19
CA LYS A 146 -21.22 21.90 10.90
C LYS A 146 -21.04 21.81 12.39
N GLN A 147 -21.15 20.61 12.96
CA GLN A 147 -21.03 20.35 14.39
C GLN A 147 -19.65 19.73 14.68
N MET A 148 -18.98 20.25 15.68
CA MET A 148 -17.65 19.83 16.07
C MET A 148 -17.50 19.77 17.58
N ILE A 149 -16.74 18.79 18.06
CA ILE A 149 -16.26 18.67 19.43
C ILE A 149 -14.73 18.67 19.34
N CYS A 150 -14.06 19.50 20.14
CA CYS A 150 -12.60 19.56 20.20
C CYS A 150 -12.13 18.86 21.47
N CYS A 151 -11.32 17.82 21.33
CA CYS A 151 -10.72 17.09 22.44
C CYS A 151 -9.24 17.45 22.57
N CYS A 152 -8.85 18.15 23.64
CA CYS A 152 -7.46 18.38 24.01
C CYS A 152 -6.94 17.09 24.67
N ASN A 153 -6.33 16.23 23.88
CA ASN A 153 -5.89 14.89 24.27
C ASN A 153 -4.46 14.86 24.80
N LYS A 154 -4.08 13.80 25.49
CA LYS A 154 -2.78 13.62 26.15
C LYS A 154 -2.52 14.62 27.26
N MET A 155 -3.56 15.00 28.01
CA MET A 155 -3.39 15.89 29.18
C MET A 155 -2.51 15.26 30.26
N ASP A 156 -2.47 13.92 30.34
CA ASP A 156 -1.55 13.13 31.19
C ASP A 156 -0.08 13.31 30.86
N ALA A 157 0.25 13.73 29.64
CA ALA A 157 1.60 13.90 29.12
C ALA A 157 2.03 15.39 28.99
N THR A 158 1.22 16.34 29.48
CA THR A 158 1.61 17.77 29.54
C THR A 158 2.62 18.03 30.67
N THR A 159 3.33 19.17 30.60
CA THR A 159 4.27 19.59 31.64
C THR A 159 3.86 20.98 32.17
N PRO A 160 3.37 21.09 33.43
CA PRO A 160 3.03 20.00 34.35
C PRO A 160 1.86 19.13 33.82
N LYS A 161 1.73 17.90 34.36
CA LYS A 161 0.61 17.01 33.99
C LYS A 161 -0.73 17.66 34.24
N TYR A 162 -1.69 17.45 33.30
CA TYR A 162 -3.04 18.01 33.36
C TYR A 162 -3.07 19.54 33.46
N SER A 163 -2.13 20.21 32.77
CA SER A 163 -1.92 21.67 32.83
C SER A 163 -3.10 22.45 32.30
N LYS A 164 -3.76 23.24 33.19
CA LYS A 164 -4.81 24.19 32.82
C LYS A 164 -4.30 25.27 31.89
N ALA A 165 -3.11 25.82 32.15
CA ALA A 165 -2.52 26.87 31.32
C ALA A 165 -2.32 26.40 29.86
N ARG A 166 -1.84 25.15 29.68
CA ARG A 166 -1.69 24.57 28.37
C ARG A 166 -3.02 24.36 27.65
N TYR A 167 -4.03 23.92 28.38
CA TYR A 167 -5.39 23.80 27.85
C TYR A 167 -5.93 25.17 27.40
N ASP A 168 -5.83 26.21 28.21
CA ASP A 168 -6.32 27.56 27.91
C ASP A 168 -5.61 28.13 26.66
N GLU A 169 -4.30 27.92 26.51
CA GLU A 169 -3.51 28.28 25.32
C GLU A 169 -4.05 27.59 24.05
N ILE A 170 -4.24 26.27 24.09
CA ILE A 170 -4.75 25.47 22.96
C ILE A 170 -6.16 25.94 22.59
N VAL A 171 -7.06 26.11 23.54
CA VAL A 171 -8.43 26.59 23.31
C VAL A 171 -8.43 27.95 22.61
N LYS A 172 -7.60 28.89 23.05
CA LYS A 172 -7.49 30.21 22.46
C LYS A 172 -7.04 30.17 21.00
N GLU A 173 -5.99 29.40 20.70
CA GLU A 173 -5.42 29.35 19.34
C GLU A 173 -6.36 28.59 18.39
N VAL A 174 -6.87 27.43 18.80
CA VAL A 174 -7.79 26.62 17.98
C VAL A 174 -9.10 27.37 17.73
N SER A 175 -9.69 28.04 18.75
CA SER A 175 -10.90 28.86 18.59
C SER A 175 -10.69 29.98 17.57
N SER A 176 -9.54 30.68 17.64
CA SER A 176 -9.18 31.70 16.64
C SER A 176 -9.14 31.14 15.22
N TYR A 177 -8.56 29.95 15.05
CA TYR A 177 -8.49 29.29 13.75
C TYR A 177 -9.88 28.82 13.26
N LEU A 178 -10.66 28.13 14.10
CA LEU A 178 -12.00 27.65 13.76
C LEU A 178 -12.95 28.79 13.35
N LYS A 179 -12.83 29.96 14.02
CA LYS A 179 -13.57 31.16 13.61
C LYS A 179 -13.19 31.65 12.22
N LYS A 180 -11.90 31.58 11.84
CA LYS A 180 -11.43 31.90 10.47
C LYS A 180 -11.94 30.92 9.42
N VAL A 181 -12.10 29.64 9.78
CA VAL A 181 -12.67 28.60 8.90
C VAL A 181 -14.17 28.82 8.67
N GLY A 182 -14.90 29.33 9.66
CA GLY A 182 -16.34 29.61 9.59
C GLY A 182 -17.18 28.92 10.66
N TYR A 183 -16.56 28.21 11.58
CA TYR A 183 -17.24 27.68 12.77
C TYR A 183 -17.52 28.79 13.79
N ASN A 184 -18.52 28.57 14.67
CA ASN A 184 -18.71 29.40 15.85
C ASN A 184 -18.10 28.71 17.07
N PRO A 185 -16.92 29.17 17.58
CA PRO A 185 -16.22 28.53 18.68
C PRO A 185 -17.04 28.48 19.99
N ASP A 186 -17.93 29.45 20.21
CA ASP A 186 -18.77 29.51 21.44
C ASP A 186 -19.78 28.36 21.52
N LYS A 187 -20.04 27.69 20.39
CA LYS A 187 -20.93 26.52 20.32
C LYS A 187 -20.16 25.20 20.26
N ILE A 188 -18.84 25.25 20.33
CA ILE A 188 -17.99 24.05 20.24
C ILE A 188 -17.49 23.69 21.63
N PRO A 189 -17.86 22.52 22.18
CA PRO A 189 -17.28 22.06 23.43
C PRO A 189 -15.81 21.70 23.23
N PHE A 190 -14.95 22.24 24.10
CA PHE A 190 -13.55 21.86 24.24
C PHE A 190 -13.44 20.97 25.47
N VAL A 191 -13.02 19.72 25.28
CA VAL A 191 -12.94 18.72 26.34
C VAL A 191 -11.49 18.31 26.57
N PRO A 192 -10.90 18.57 27.74
CA PRO A 192 -9.58 18.04 28.07
C PRO A 192 -9.72 16.55 28.42
N ILE A 193 -8.94 15.68 27.76
CA ILE A 193 -8.99 14.22 27.94
C ILE A 193 -7.61 13.59 28.01
N SER A 194 -7.53 12.39 28.59
CA SER A 194 -6.50 11.42 28.26
C SER A 194 -7.15 10.21 27.59
N GLY A 195 -6.99 10.11 26.28
CA GLY A 195 -7.52 8.98 25.51
C GLY A 195 -6.87 7.64 25.87
N PHE A 196 -5.69 7.65 26.50
CA PHE A 196 -5.00 6.45 26.95
C PHE A 196 -5.42 6.04 28.36
N GLU A 197 -5.40 6.95 29.34
CA GLU A 197 -5.81 6.68 30.73
C GLU A 197 -7.34 6.62 30.88
N GLY A 198 -8.09 7.33 30.03
CA GLY A 198 -9.55 7.38 30.03
C GLY A 198 -10.15 8.55 30.78
N ASP A 199 -9.31 9.55 31.17
CA ASP A 199 -9.75 10.74 31.89
C ASP A 199 -10.73 11.58 31.07
N ASN A 200 -11.85 11.99 31.66
CA ASN A 200 -12.90 12.83 31.07
C ASN A 200 -13.54 12.26 29.80
N MET A 201 -13.41 10.96 29.55
CA MET A 201 -14.06 10.34 28.39
C MET A 201 -15.53 9.99 28.66
N ILE A 202 -15.81 9.31 29.77
CA ILE A 202 -17.16 8.87 30.19
C ILE A 202 -17.50 9.50 31.54
N GLU A 203 -16.59 9.38 32.49
CA GLU A 203 -16.74 9.93 33.84
C GLU A 203 -15.79 11.12 34.03
N ARG A 204 -16.17 12.04 34.90
CA ARG A 204 -15.30 13.19 35.25
C ARG A 204 -14.04 12.70 35.95
N SER A 205 -12.90 13.16 35.50
CA SER A 205 -11.61 12.84 36.10
C SER A 205 -11.30 13.73 37.30
N THR A 206 -10.79 13.14 38.35
CA THR A 206 -10.25 13.86 39.51
C THR A 206 -8.93 14.58 39.19
N ASN A 207 -8.22 14.15 38.13
CA ASN A 207 -6.98 14.82 37.66
C ASN A 207 -7.25 16.15 36.95
N LEU A 208 -8.50 16.41 36.55
CA LEU A 208 -8.96 17.60 35.81
C LEU A 208 -10.01 18.37 36.63
N ASP A 209 -9.79 18.55 37.93
CA ASP A 209 -10.68 19.19 38.92
C ASP A 209 -11.06 20.66 38.57
N TRP A 210 -10.17 21.33 37.84
CA TRP A 210 -10.35 22.68 37.31
C TRP A 210 -11.33 22.77 36.14
N TYR A 211 -11.64 21.63 35.49
CA TYR A 211 -12.57 21.59 34.36
C TYR A 211 -13.99 21.26 34.80
N LYS A 212 -14.92 22.17 34.51
CA LYS A 212 -16.34 22.01 34.90
C LYS A 212 -17.28 21.71 33.72
N GLY A 213 -16.73 21.56 32.52
CA GLY A 213 -17.51 21.26 31.31
C GLY A 213 -17.97 19.80 31.18
N PRO A 214 -18.55 19.42 30.04
CA PRO A 214 -19.01 18.03 29.78
C PRO A 214 -17.85 17.05 29.60
N THR A 215 -18.08 15.77 29.90
CA THR A 215 -17.18 14.68 29.42
C THR A 215 -17.30 14.54 27.90
N LEU A 216 -16.44 13.70 27.27
CA LEU A 216 -16.56 13.44 25.83
C LEU A 216 -17.91 12.81 25.50
N LEU A 217 -18.39 11.87 26.33
CA LEU A 217 -19.69 11.21 26.13
C LEU A 217 -20.86 12.20 26.28
N ASP A 218 -20.82 13.06 27.31
CA ASP A 218 -21.82 14.13 27.49
C ASP A 218 -21.81 15.10 26.30
N ALA A 219 -20.60 15.46 25.78
CA ALA A 219 -20.49 16.35 24.63
C ALA A 219 -21.08 15.75 23.36
N LEU A 220 -21.04 14.43 23.19
CA LEU A 220 -21.72 13.74 22.09
C LEU A 220 -23.24 13.81 22.21
N ASP A 221 -23.78 13.75 23.42
CA ASP A 221 -25.24 13.90 23.65
C ASP A 221 -25.73 15.35 23.47
N LEU A 222 -24.84 16.36 23.49
CA LEU A 222 -25.15 17.75 23.18
C LEU A 222 -25.28 18.02 21.65
N ILE A 223 -24.93 17.08 20.79
CA ILE A 223 -25.09 17.22 19.35
C ILE A 223 -26.57 17.42 19.01
N SER A 224 -26.85 18.38 18.10
CA SER A 224 -28.20 18.61 17.58
C SER A 224 -28.53 17.58 16.50
N GLU A 225 -29.76 17.09 16.48
CA GLU A 225 -30.21 16.12 15.48
C GLU A 225 -30.01 16.63 14.05
N PRO A 226 -29.37 15.87 13.15
CA PRO A 226 -29.19 16.28 11.77
C PRO A 226 -30.51 16.23 10.98
N LYS A 227 -30.72 17.19 10.09
CA LYS A 227 -31.87 17.15 9.17
C LYS A 227 -31.71 16.02 8.17
N ARG A 228 -32.69 15.18 7.99
CA ARG A 228 -32.71 14.02 7.11
C ARG A 228 -33.67 14.26 5.92
N PRO A 229 -33.16 14.54 4.67
CA PRO A 229 -33.99 14.81 3.51
C PRO A 229 -34.54 13.51 2.89
N SER A 230 -35.55 12.91 3.48
CA SER A 230 -36.20 11.67 3.01
C SER A 230 -37.15 11.91 1.84
N ASP A 231 -37.61 13.15 1.67
CA ASP A 231 -38.52 13.63 0.63
C ASP A 231 -37.87 13.82 -0.75
N LYS A 232 -36.56 13.84 -0.81
CA LYS A 232 -35.81 14.00 -2.06
C LYS A 232 -35.50 12.66 -2.74
N PRO A 233 -35.26 12.65 -4.07
CA PRO A 233 -34.82 11.45 -4.78
C PRO A 233 -33.58 10.82 -4.16
N LEU A 234 -33.46 9.48 -4.23
CA LEU A 234 -32.36 8.71 -3.65
C LEU A 234 -31.01 9.12 -4.22
N ARG A 235 -30.08 9.46 -3.35
CA ARG A 235 -28.64 9.62 -3.64
C ARG A 235 -27.84 8.88 -2.59
N LEU A 236 -27.09 7.84 -3.03
CA LEU A 236 -26.23 7.01 -2.19
C LEU A 236 -24.87 6.87 -2.86
N PRO A 237 -23.89 7.75 -2.53
CA PRO A 237 -22.51 7.63 -3.00
C PRO A 237 -21.84 6.38 -2.44
N LEU A 238 -21.23 5.57 -3.32
CA LEU A 238 -20.54 4.34 -2.92
C LEU A 238 -19.18 4.64 -2.30
N GLN A 239 -18.99 4.16 -1.09
CA GLN A 239 -17.72 4.19 -0.36
C GLN A 239 -16.82 3.04 -0.81
N ASP A 240 -17.40 1.84 -0.96
CA ASP A 240 -16.68 0.64 -1.38
C ASP A 240 -17.63 -0.39 -2.00
N VAL A 241 -17.07 -1.46 -2.59
CA VAL A 241 -17.84 -2.56 -3.20
C VAL A 241 -17.19 -3.88 -2.88
N TYR A 242 -17.89 -4.74 -2.14
CA TYR A 242 -17.39 -6.05 -1.71
C TYR A 242 -17.99 -7.21 -2.49
N LYS A 243 -17.23 -8.29 -2.60
CA LYS A 243 -17.73 -9.60 -3.02
C LYS A 243 -17.82 -10.50 -1.79
N ILE A 244 -19.01 -10.85 -1.37
CA ILE A 244 -19.25 -11.73 -0.24
C ILE A 244 -19.67 -13.11 -0.77
N GLY A 245 -18.96 -14.18 -0.36
CA GLY A 245 -19.26 -15.54 -0.76
C GLY A 245 -20.68 -15.93 -0.34
N GLY A 246 -21.46 -16.52 -1.26
CA GLY A 246 -22.87 -16.91 -1.00
C GLY A 246 -23.87 -15.76 -1.18
N ILE A 247 -23.49 -14.50 -0.96
CA ILE A 247 -24.38 -13.32 -1.03
C ILE A 247 -24.28 -12.64 -2.41
N GLY A 248 -23.06 -12.35 -2.88
CA GLY A 248 -22.83 -11.69 -4.16
C GLY A 248 -22.09 -10.38 -4.07
N THR A 249 -22.46 -9.39 -4.89
CA THR A 249 -21.88 -8.03 -4.88
C THR A 249 -22.65 -7.14 -3.92
N VAL A 250 -21.94 -6.58 -2.96
CA VAL A 250 -22.48 -5.70 -1.91
C VAL A 250 -21.78 -4.34 -1.97
N PRO A 251 -22.38 -3.33 -2.66
CA PRO A 251 -21.99 -1.93 -2.53
C PRO A 251 -22.26 -1.43 -1.12
N VAL A 252 -21.39 -0.56 -0.61
CA VAL A 252 -21.51 0.08 0.70
C VAL A 252 -21.43 1.59 0.55
N GLY A 253 -22.29 2.33 1.24
CA GLY A 253 -22.29 3.77 1.26
C GLY A 253 -23.32 4.36 2.21
N ARG A 254 -23.31 5.69 2.33
CA ARG A 254 -24.29 6.42 3.12
C ARG A 254 -25.46 6.87 2.24
N VAL A 255 -26.68 6.70 2.72
CA VAL A 255 -27.86 7.33 2.13
C VAL A 255 -27.80 8.83 2.42
N GLU A 256 -27.61 9.65 1.39
CA GLU A 256 -27.55 11.12 1.56
C GLU A 256 -28.92 11.75 1.47
N THR A 257 -29.77 11.29 0.55
CA THR A 257 -31.16 11.73 0.35
C THR A 257 -32.02 10.55 -0.07
N GLY A 258 -33.33 10.65 0.14
CA GLY A 258 -34.29 9.63 -0.24
C GLY A 258 -34.20 8.34 0.58
N VAL A 259 -34.82 7.28 0.11
CA VAL A 259 -34.92 6.00 0.83
C VAL A 259 -34.51 4.85 -0.10
N ILE A 260 -33.79 3.84 0.41
CA ILE A 260 -33.50 2.59 -0.29
C ILE A 260 -34.15 1.40 0.40
N LYS A 261 -34.81 0.52 -0.40
CA LYS A 261 -35.55 -0.65 0.09
C LYS A 261 -35.19 -1.90 -0.71
N PRO A 262 -35.27 -3.11 -0.11
CA PRO A 262 -35.27 -4.35 -0.87
C PRO A 262 -36.36 -4.35 -1.95
N GLY A 263 -36.04 -4.92 -3.14
CA GLY A 263 -36.94 -4.92 -4.31
C GLY A 263 -36.85 -3.65 -5.17
N MET A 264 -36.25 -2.56 -4.70
CA MET A 264 -36.08 -1.34 -5.48
C MET A 264 -35.14 -1.56 -6.66
N VAL A 265 -35.47 -1.00 -7.83
CA VAL A 265 -34.56 -0.95 -8.98
C VAL A 265 -33.72 0.33 -8.89
N VAL A 266 -32.39 0.16 -8.78
CA VAL A 266 -31.45 1.27 -8.67
C VAL A 266 -30.60 1.42 -9.93
N THR A 267 -30.27 2.66 -10.27
CA THR A 267 -29.34 3.04 -11.32
C THR A 267 -28.05 3.57 -10.72
N PHE A 268 -26.92 3.08 -11.21
CA PHE A 268 -25.61 3.56 -10.81
C PHE A 268 -25.06 4.59 -11.80
N GLY A 269 -25.06 5.86 -11.45
CA GLY A 269 -24.26 6.86 -12.17
C GLY A 269 -22.77 6.69 -11.85
N PRO A 270 -21.85 6.95 -12.81
CA PRO A 270 -22.05 7.55 -14.14
C PRO A 270 -22.38 6.54 -15.27
N THR A 271 -22.39 5.22 -14.99
CA THR A 271 -22.47 4.18 -16.02
C THR A 271 -23.89 3.90 -16.54
N GLY A 272 -24.92 4.35 -15.84
CA GLY A 272 -26.31 4.03 -16.14
C GLY A 272 -26.70 2.56 -15.91
N LEU A 273 -25.83 1.78 -15.23
CA LEU A 273 -26.09 0.38 -14.89
C LEU A 273 -27.29 0.26 -13.94
N THR A 274 -28.30 -0.52 -14.32
CA THR A 274 -29.49 -0.74 -13.51
C THR A 274 -29.54 -2.14 -12.93
N THR A 275 -30.02 -2.28 -11.71
CA THR A 275 -30.17 -3.57 -11.02
C THR A 275 -31.21 -3.49 -9.89
N GLU A 276 -31.69 -4.64 -9.46
CA GLU A 276 -32.59 -4.79 -8.32
C GLU A 276 -31.79 -5.00 -7.01
N VAL A 277 -32.19 -4.30 -5.96
CA VAL A 277 -31.68 -4.45 -4.59
C VAL A 277 -32.33 -5.68 -3.96
N LYS A 278 -31.56 -6.65 -3.49
CA LYS A 278 -32.05 -7.88 -2.86
C LYS A 278 -32.27 -7.73 -1.36
N SER A 279 -31.28 -7.13 -0.67
CA SER A 279 -31.32 -6.86 0.76
C SER A 279 -30.61 -5.57 1.07
N VAL A 280 -30.96 -4.93 2.18
CA VAL A 280 -30.28 -3.76 2.75
C VAL A 280 -29.93 -4.12 4.19
N GLU A 281 -28.70 -3.87 4.60
CA GLU A 281 -28.17 -4.25 5.91
C GLU A 281 -27.34 -3.10 6.51
N MET A 282 -27.46 -2.89 7.79
CA MET A 282 -26.63 -1.99 8.59
C MET A 282 -26.13 -2.73 9.81
N HIS A 283 -24.80 -2.73 10.04
CA HIS A 283 -24.15 -3.42 11.17
C HIS A 283 -24.54 -4.91 11.33
N HIS A 284 -24.72 -5.63 10.21
CA HIS A 284 -25.17 -7.04 10.15
C HIS A 284 -26.65 -7.28 10.52
N GLU A 285 -27.44 -6.21 10.59
CA GLU A 285 -28.89 -6.28 10.80
C GLU A 285 -29.60 -5.94 9.48
N ALA A 286 -30.57 -6.78 9.09
CA ALA A 286 -31.37 -6.56 7.89
C ALA A 286 -32.38 -5.43 8.13
N LEU A 287 -32.45 -4.48 7.21
CA LEU A 287 -33.37 -3.36 7.24
C LEU A 287 -34.50 -3.53 6.22
N LEU A 288 -35.72 -3.19 6.62
CA LEU A 288 -36.86 -3.09 5.70
C LEU A 288 -36.73 -1.89 4.76
N GLU A 289 -36.12 -0.82 5.25
CA GLU A 289 -35.73 0.37 4.51
C GLU A 289 -34.58 1.08 5.20
N ALA A 290 -33.76 1.81 4.44
CA ALA A 290 -32.72 2.67 5.01
C ALA A 290 -32.99 4.13 4.65
N LEU A 291 -32.82 4.99 5.65
CA LEU A 291 -33.13 6.41 5.64
C LEU A 291 -31.88 7.28 5.44
N PRO A 292 -32.02 8.56 5.06
CA PRO A 292 -30.87 9.47 4.99
C PRO A 292 -30.07 9.49 6.29
N GLY A 293 -28.77 9.31 6.17
CA GLY A 293 -27.82 9.20 7.30
C GLY A 293 -27.39 7.76 7.62
N ASP A 294 -28.08 6.75 7.14
CA ASP A 294 -27.71 5.36 7.37
C ASP A 294 -26.54 4.95 6.49
N ASN A 295 -25.53 4.32 7.10
CA ASN A 295 -24.41 3.69 6.41
C ASN A 295 -24.74 2.23 6.13
N VAL A 296 -25.10 1.90 4.91
CA VAL A 296 -25.63 0.58 4.56
C VAL A 296 -24.78 -0.16 3.53
N GLY A 297 -24.76 -1.49 3.68
CA GLY A 297 -24.44 -2.42 2.63
C GLY A 297 -25.72 -2.95 1.99
N PHE A 298 -25.78 -3.01 0.68
CA PHE A 298 -26.95 -3.55 -0.02
C PHE A 298 -26.55 -4.55 -1.12
N ASN A 299 -27.22 -5.70 -1.13
CA ASN A 299 -26.94 -6.74 -2.09
C ASN A 299 -27.64 -6.44 -3.41
N VAL A 300 -26.94 -6.53 -4.54
CA VAL A 300 -27.46 -6.26 -5.88
C VAL A 300 -27.45 -7.50 -6.77
N LYS A 301 -28.49 -7.59 -7.63
CA LYS A 301 -28.73 -8.75 -8.50
C LYS A 301 -27.89 -8.69 -9.79
N ASN A 302 -27.13 -9.77 -10.09
CA ASN A 302 -26.45 -9.93 -11.39
C ASN A 302 -25.42 -8.85 -11.77
N VAL A 303 -24.80 -8.19 -10.81
CA VAL A 303 -23.74 -7.19 -11.00
C VAL A 303 -22.39 -7.76 -10.52
N ALA A 304 -21.35 -7.63 -11.32
CA ALA A 304 -20.01 -8.02 -10.89
C ALA A 304 -19.33 -6.84 -10.16
N VAL A 305 -18.48 -7.15 -9.16
CA VAL A 305 -17.75 -6.12 -8.37
C VAL A 305 -16.97 -5.14 -9.27
N LYS A 306 -16.42 -5.61 -10.39
CA LYS A 306 -15.68 -4.80 -11.35
C LYS A 306 -16.53 -3.75 -12.11
N ASP A 307 -17.86 -3.94 -12.12
CA ASP A 307 -18.80 -3.05 -12.82
C ASP A 307 -19.19 -1.84 -11.96
N LEU A 308 -18.91 -1.88 -10.67
CA LEU A 308 -19.13 -0.79 -9.70
C LEU A 308 -17.80 -0.33 -9.11
N LYS A 309 -17.74 0.96 -8.74
CA LYS A 309 -16.52 1.56 -8.17
C LYS A 309 -16.89 2.57 -7.08
N ARG A 310 -15.95 2.80 -6.15
CA ARG A 310 -15.98 3.95 -5.25
C ARG A 310 -16.23 5.24 -6.04
N GLY A 311 -17.06 6.12 -5.54
CA GLY A 311 -17.43 7.37 -6.19
C GLY A 311 -18.62 7.27 -7.16
N PHE A 312 -19.15 6.07 -7.44
CA PHE A 312 -20.43 5.93 -8.13
C PHE A 312 -21.56 6.32 -7.19
N VAL A 313 -22.70 6.73 -7.75
CA VAL A 313 -23.90 7.11 -6.98
C VAL A 313 -25.04 6.19 -7.36
N ALA A 314 -25.58 5.48 -6.38
CA ALA A 314 -26.83 4.74 -6.54
C ALA A 314 -28.03 5.70 -6.40
N SER A 315 -29.01 5.56 -7.27
CA SER A 315 -30.23 6.38 -7.33
C SER A 315 -31.41 5.51 -7.71
N ASN A 316 -32.63 5.96 -7.43
CA ASN A 316 -33.84 5.26 -7.88
C ASN A 316 -33.97 5.36 -9.42
N SER A 317 -34.11 4.22 -10.09
CA SER A 317 -34.23 4.20 -11.56
C SER A 317 -35.48 4.89 -12.11
N LYS A 318 -36.53 5.03 -11.27
CA LYS A 318 -37.82 5.61 -11.65
C LYS A 318 -37.99 7.07 -11.20
N ASP A 319 -37.04 7.58 -10.40
CA ASP A 319 -37.12 8.89 -9.77
C ASP A 319 -35.76 9.59 -9.80
N ASP A 320 -35.60 10.54 -10.75
CA ASP A 320 -34.39 11.31 -11.04
C ASP A 320 -33.08 10.49 -10.97
N PRO A 321 -32.85 9.54 -11.91
CA PRO A 321 -31.63 8.72 -11.88
C PRO A 321 -30.37 9.57 -12.05
N ALA A 322 -29.36 9.32 -11.21
CA ALA A 322 -28.08 10.01 -11.23
C ALA A 322 -27.34 9.80 -12.57
N ARG A 323 -26.89 10.88 -13.19
CA ARG A 323 -26.25 10.89 -14.51
C ARG A 323 -24.82 11.43 -14.47
N GLU A 324 -24.02 11.06 -15.47
CA GLU A 324 -22.67 11.57 -15.66
C GLU A 324 -22.67 13.06 -15.94
N ALA A 325 -21.80 13.83 -15.27
CA ALA A 325 -21.57 15.23 -15.59
C ALA A 325 -20.66 15.38 -16.82
N ALA A 326 -21.09 16.15 -17.80
CA ALA A 326 -20.27 16.56 -18.95
C ALA A 326 -19.30 17.68 -18.55
N ASN A 327 -19.82 18.70 -17.90
CA ASN A 327 -19.09 19.78 -17.23
C ASN A 327 -19.96 20.36 -16.11
N PHE A 328 -19.36 21.22 -15.28
CA PHE A 328 -20.09 21.90 -14.24
C PHE A 328 -19.45 23.26 -13.90
N THR A 329 -20.27 24.20 -13.48
CA THR A 329 -19.86 25.54 -13.05
C THR A 329 -19.85 25.62 -11.54
N SER A 330 -18.77 26.10 -10.97
CA SER A 330 -18.57 26.13 -9.53
C SER A 330 -18.07 27.46 -9.04
N GLN A 331 -18.52 27.86 -7.85
CA GLN A 331 -17.92 28.93 -7.09
C GLN A 331 -16.79 28.36 -6.25
N VAL A 332 -15.58 28.91 -6.40
CA VAL A 332 -14.34 28.40 -5.78
C VAL A 332 -13.65 29.50 -5.01
N ILE A 333 -13.04 29.13 -3.90
CA ILE A 333 -12.13 29.99 -3.12
C ILE A 333 -10.73 29.34 -3.16
N ILE A 334 -9.75 30.09 -3.66
CA ILE A 334 -8.38 29.63 -3.75
C ILE A 334 -7.69 29.79 -2.39
N MET A 335 -7.00 28.72 -1.96
CA MET A 335 -6.34 28.64 -0.65
C MET A 335 -5.00 27.91 -0.82
N ASN A 336 -3.96 28.38 -0.16
CA ASN A 336 -2.65 27.70 -0.07
C ASN A 336 -1.98 27.33 -1.42
N HIS A 337 -2.41 27.90 -2.56
CA HIS A 337 -1.72 27.68 -3.83
C HIS A 337 -0.54 28.62 -3.95
N PRO A 338 0.69 28.12 -4.23
CA PRO A 338 1.91 28.98 -4.26
C PRO A 338 2.00 29.90 -5.47
N GLY A 339 1.26 29.60 -6.57
CA GLY A 339 1.30 30.33 -7.82
C GLY A 339 -0.06 30.92 -8.22
N GLN A 340 -0.16 31.26 -9.51
CA GLN A 340 -1.38 31.72 -10.16
C GLN A 340 -2.10 30.54 -10.83
N ILE A 341 -3.41 30.47 -10.69
CA ILE A 341 -4.25 29.44 -11.31
C ILE A 341 -4.91 30.06 -12.55
N GLY A 342 -4.60 29.55 -13.73
CA GLY A 342 -5.17 29.98 -15.01
C GLY A 342 -6.02 28.90 -15.67
N ASN A 343 -6.52 29.20 -16.86
CA ASN A 343 -7.22 28.24 -17.70
C ASN A 343 -6.30 27.04 -18.03
N GLY A 344 -6.86 25.83 -18.01
CA GLY A 344 -6.08 24.61 -18.26
C GLY A 344 -5.49 23.93 -17.00
N TYR A 345 -5.53 24.55 -15.84
CA TYR A 345 -5.11 23.94 -14.57
C TYR A 345 -5.89 22.65 -14.29
N ALA A 346 -5.21 21.57 -13.92
CA ALA A 346 -5.80 20.23 -13.85
C ALA A 346 -5.56 19.52 -12.50
N PRO A 347 -6.11 20.03 -11.39
CA PRO A 347 -5.98 19.45 -10.07
C PRO A 347 -6.92 18.25 -9.84
N VAL A 348 -6.79 17.60 -8.68
CA VAL A 348 -7.75 16.59 -8.20
C VAL A 348 -8.89 17.25 -7.45
N LEU A 349 -10.11 16.93 -7.86
CA LEU A 349 -11.33 17.32 -7.15
C LEU A 349 -11.82 16.15 -6.30
N ASP A 350 -12.03 16.43 -5.01
CA ASP A 350 -12.58 15.51 -4.03
C ASP A 350 -14.01 15.96 -3.70
N CYS A 351 -15.01 15.22 -4.18
CA CYS A 351 -16.44 15.48 -3.98
C CYS A 351 -17.12 14.20 -3.51
N HIS A 352 -17.85 14.20 -2.40
CA HIS A 352 -18.40 13.02 -1.72
C HIS A 352 -17.36 11.89 -1.63
N THR A 353 -17.63 10.69 -2.12
CA THR A 353 -16.69 9.55 -2.15
C THR A 353 -15.83 9.50 -3.43
N CYS A 354 -15.94 10.51 -4.31
CA CYS A 354 -15.28 10.57 -5.62
C CYS A 354 -14.01 11.43 -5.57
N HIS A 355 -12.93 10.95 -6.20
CA HIS A 355 -11.63 11.61 -6.29
C HIS A 355 -11.14 11.58 -7.74
N ILE A 356 -11.39 12.63 -8.51
CA ILE A 356 -11.13 12.68 -9.96
C ILE A 356 -10.43 13.99 -10.32
N ALA A 357 -9.42 13.91 -11.20
CA ALA A 357 -8.82 15.11 -11.77
C ALA A 357 -9.84 15.85 -12.63
N VAL A 358 -9.89 17.18 -12.50
CA VAL A 358 -10.74 18.07 -13.29
C VAL A 358 -9.87 19.11 -13.98
N LYS A 359 -10.28 19.54 -15.16
CA LYS A 359 -9.65 20.66 -15.87
C LYS A 359 -10.45 21.94 -15.60
N PHE A 360 -9.81 22.99 -15.14
CA PHE A 360 -10.36 24.34 -15.10
C PHE A 360 -10.42 24.83 -16.55
N ALA A 361 -11.55 24.61 -17.21
CA ALA A 361 -11.70 24.92 -18.62
C ALA A 361 -11.72 26.42 -18.87
N GLU A 362 -12.41 27.14 -18.00
CA GLU A 362 -12.64 28.59 -18.12
C GLU A 362 -12.79 29.22 -16.75
N LEU A 363 -12.05 30.30 -16.50
CA LEU A 363 -12.27 31.20 -15.37
C LEU A 363 -13.32 32.23 -15.78
N VAL A 364 -14.57 32.01 -15.38
CA VAL A 364 -15.71 32.81 -15.85
C VAL A 364 -15.70 34.23 -15.23
N THR A 365 -15.54 34.30 -13.90
CA THR A 365 -15.63 35.58 -13.18
C THR A 365 -14.86 35.52 -11.88
N LYS A 366 -14.09 36.55 -11.58
CA LYS A 366 -13.55 36.80 -10.24
C LYS A 366 -14.59 37.56 -9.41
N ILE A 367 -14.83 37.09 -8.18
CA ILE A 367 -15.84 37.63 -7.26
C ILE A 367 -15.23 38.06 -5.93
N ASP A 368 -15.84 39.03 -5.28
CA ASP A 368 -15.52 39.36 -3.91
C ASP A 368 -15.98 38.30 -2.95
N ARG A 369 -15.07 37.81 -2.12
CA ARG A 369 -15.30 36.68 -1.20
C ARG A 369 -16.43 36.94 -0.18
N ARG A 370 -16.64 38.21 0.24
CA ARG A 370 -17.58 38.59 1.29
C ARG A 370 -18.96 38.94 0.70
N SER A 371 -18.98 39.77 -0.32
CA SER A 371 -20.24 40.29 -0.91
C SER A 371 -20.76 39.42 -2.07
N GLY A 372 -19.93 38.54 -2.65
CA GLY A 372 -20.26 37.77 -3.85
C GLY A 372 -20.38 38.61 -5.13
N LYS A 373 -20.08 39.93 -5.08
CA LYS A 373 -20.15 40.83 -6.24
C LYS A 373 -19.05 40.48 -7.26
N GLU A 374 -19.34 40.64 -8.52
CA GLU A 374 -18.35 40.51 -9.60
C GLU A 374 -17.29 41.62 -9.49
N LEU A 375 -16.01 41.22 -9.60
CA LEU A 375 -14.86 42.09 -9.61
C LEU A 375 -14.25 42.18 -11.02
N GLU A 376 -14.16 41.05 -11.74
CA GLU A 376 -13.50 40.98 -13.04
C GLU A 376 -14.12 39.84 -13.85
N LYS A 377 -14.50 40.07 -15.11
CA LYS A 377 -14.96 39.04 -16.05
C LYS A 377 -13.75 38.41 -16.77
N GLU A 378 -13.83 37.10 -16.98
CA GLU A 378 -12.79 36.32 -17.66
C GLU A 378 -11.35 36.61 -17.18
N PRO A 379 -11.08 36.51 -15.85
CA PRO A 379 -9.78 36.81 -15.30
C PRO A 379 -8.71 35.88 -15.87
N LYS A 380 -7.53 36.42 -16.21
CA LYS A 380 -6.40 35.63 -16.70
C LYS A 380 -5.93 34.59 -15.71
N PHE A 381 -6.03 34.90 -14.41
CA PHE A 381 -5.65 34.01 -13.31
C PHE A 381 -6.36 34.38 -12.00
N LEU A 382 -6.41 33.40 -11.09
CA LEU A 382 -6.78 33.57 -9.69
C LEU A 382 -5.57 33.29 -8.78
N LYS A 383 -5.46 34.02 -7.67
CA LYS A 383 -4.40 33.90 -6.66
C LYS A 383 -4.95 33.36 -5.34
N ASN A 384 -4.03 33.01 -4.44
CA ASN A 384 -4.36 32.68 -3.06
C ASN A 384 -5.20 33.79 -2.40
N GLY A 385 -6.36 33.42 -1.84
CA GLY A 385 -7.33 34.33 -1.24
C GLY A 385 -8.44 34.82 -2.16
N ASP A 386 -8.30 34.66 -3.48
CA ASP A 386 -9.31 35.03 -4.47
C ASP A 386 -10.48 34.05 -4.47
N ALA A 387 -11.66 34.55 -4.82
CA ALA A 387 -12.82 33.74 -5.13
C ALA A 387 -13.26 33.96 -6.59
N GLY A 388 -13.77 32.93 -7.23
CA GLY A 388 -14.20 33.01 -8.63
C GLY A 388 -15.24 31.96 -9.01
N ILE A 389 -15.91 32.21 -10.14
CA ILE A 389 -16.76 31.24 -10.83
C ILE A 389 -15.92 30.58 -11.91
N ILE A 390 -15.86 29.24 -11.89
CA ILE A 390 -15.01 28.45 -12.77
C ILE A 390 -15.84 27.35 -13.43
N LYS A 391 -15.68 27.19 -14.74
CA LYS A 391 -16.22 26.03 -15.49
C LYS A 391 -15.19 24.91 -15.49
N MET A 392 -15.62 23.73 -15.01
CA MET A 392 -14.76 22.56 -14.80
C MET A 392 -15.22 21.38 -15.65
N ILE A 393 -14.25 20.65 -16.23
CA ILE A 393 -14.49 19.44 -17.01
C ILE A 393 -13.83 18.25 -16.31
N PRO A 394 -14.59 17.21 -15.92
CA PRO A 394 -14.01 16.00 -15.33
C PRO A 394 -13.18 15.23 -16.37
N THR A 395 -12.02 14.74 -15.97
CA THR A 395 -11.16 13.89 -16.84
C THR A 395 -11.64 12.44 -16.91
N LYS A 396 -12.52 12.02 -16.00
CA LYS A 396 -13.16 10.69 -15.96
C LYS A 396 -14.65 10.84 -15.64
N PRO A 397 -15.47 9.87 -16.04
CA PRO A 397 -16.89 9.86 -15.69
C PRO A 397 -17.11 10.00 -14.18
N MET A 398 -17.88 11.01 -13.78
CA MET A 398 -18.29 11.25 -12.40
C MET A 398 -19.71 11.79 -12.30
N VAL A 399 -20.29 11.63 -11.11
CA VAL A 399 -21.58 12.22 -10.76
C VAL A 399 -21.35 13.34 -9.77
N VAL A 400 -21.84 14.50 -10.08
CA VAL A 400 -21.97 15.64 -9.18
C VAL A 400 -23.34 16.28 -9.36
N GLU A 401 -23.82 16.97 -8.35
CA GLU A 401 -25.11 17.65 -8.33
C GLU A 401 -24.92 19.10 -7.89
N THR A 402 -25.92 19.94 -8.13
CA THR A 402 -25.89 21.32 -7.64
C THR A 402 -25.96 21.35 -6.11
N PHE A 403 -25.26 22.30 -5.52
CA PHE A 403 -25.26 22.47 -4.05
C PHE A 403 -26.65 22.83 -3.50
N SER A 404 -27.47 23.52 -4.28
CA SER A 404 -28.84 23.91 -3.89
C SER A 404 -29.78 22.73 -3.76
N GLU A 405 -29.63 21.73 -4.64
CA GLU A 405 -30.52 20.55 -4.68
C GLU A 405 -30.00 19.42 -3.78
N TYR A 406 -28.72 19.07 -3.94
CA TYR A 406 -28.07 17.97 -3.20
C TYR A 406 -26.76 18.44 -2.55
N PRO A 407 -26.84 19.16 -1.42
CA PRO A 407 -25.64 19.73 -0.79
C PRO A 407 -24.47 18.76 -0.57
N PRO A 408 -24.66 17.48 -0.18
CA PRO A 408 -23.56 16.52 -0.04
C PRO A 408 -22.80 16.22 -1.34
N LEU A 409 -23.50 16.24 -2.49
CA LEU A 409 -22.92 15.97 -3.81
C LEU A 409 -22.50 17.25 -4.56
N GLY A 410 -22.80 18.43 -3.98
CA GLY A 410 -22.49 19.75 -4.55
C GLY A 410 -21.35 20.50 -3.87
N ARG A 411 -20.68 19.92 -2.88
CA ARG A 411 -19.51 20.47 -2.19
C ARG A 411 -18.25 19.71 -2.57
N PHE A 412 -17.13 20.40 -2.67
CA PHE A 412 -15.87 19.76 -3.02
C PHE A 412 -14.65 20.51 -2.47
N ALA A 413 -13.56 19.77 -2.34
CA ALA A 413 -12.21 20.28 -2.15
C ALA A 413 -11.38 20.05 -3.42
N VAL A 414 -10.51 20.99 -3.73
CA VAL A 414 -9.53 20.88 -4.82
C VAL A 414 -8.16 20.68 -4.22
N ARG A 415 -7.45 19.65 -4.69
CA ARG A 415 -6.15 19.29 -4.16
C ARG A 415 -5.09 19.21 -5.24
N ASP A 416 -3.92 19.74 -4.91
CA ASP A 416 -2.72 19.62 -5.71
C ASP A 416 -1.50 19.38 -4.81
N MET A 417 -0.49 18.67 -5.31
CA MET A 417 0.75 18.32 -4.56
C MET A 417 0.52 17.89 -3.10
N ARG A 418 -0.55 17.12 -2.84
CA ARG A 418 -0.95 16.61 -1.50
C ARG A 418 -1.46 17.70 -0.52
N GLN A 419 -1.75 18.90 -1.01
CA GLN A 419 -2.33 19.99 -0.24
C GLN A 419 -3.71 20.37 -0.78
N THR A 420 -4.59 20.87 0.09
CA THR A 420 -5.86 21.46 -0.32
C THR A 420 -5.61 22.89 -0.79
N VAL A 421 -5.77 23.12 -2.09
CA VAL A 421 -5.49 24.39 -2.77
C VAL A 421 -6.72 25.25 -3.03
N ALA A 422 -7.90 24.64 -3.01
CA ALA A 422 -9.15 25.36 -3.12
C ALA A 422 -10.32 24.57 -2.54
N VAL A 423 -11.40 25.29 -2.22
CA VAL A 423 -12.68 24.71 -1.81
C VAL A 423 -13.80 25.38 -2.59
N GLY A 424 -14.90 24.66 -2.84
CA GLY A 424 -15.99 25.25 -3.62
C GLY A 424 -17.32 24.53 -3.52
N VAL A 425 -18.30 25.15 -4.18
CA VAL A 425 -19.67 24.62 -4.33
C VAL A 425 -20.10 24.68 -5.79
N ILE A 426 -20.82 23.66 -6.22
CA ILE A 426 -21.32 23.52 -7.59
C ILE A 426 -22.60 24.34 -7.73
N LYS A 427 -22.65 25.21 -8.73
CA LYS A 427 -23.80 26.09 -9.03
C LYS A 427 -24.65 25.56 -10.16
N GLY A 428 -24.05 24.88 -11.14
CA GLY A 428 -24.75 24.32 -12.29
C GLY A 428 -24.02 23.10 -12.83
N VAL A 429 -24.76 22.11 -13.32
CA VAL A 429 -24.23 20.86 -13.89
C VAL A 429 -24.88 20.61 -15.24
N GLU A 430 -24.04 20.43 -16.26
CA GLU A 430 -24.48 19.89 -17.54
C GLU A 430 -24.32 18.36 -17.51
N LYS A 431 -25.46 17.65 -17.53
CA LYS A 431 -25.48 16.19 -17.47
C LYS A 431 -25.41 15.63 -18.90
N LYS A 432 -24.64 14.56 -19.12
CA LYS A 432 -24.63 13.85 -20.42
C LYS A 432 -25.97 13.16 -20.67
N ASP A 433 -26.40 13.14 -21.95
CA ASP A 433 -27.56 12.35 -22.34
C ASP A 433 -27.32 10.85 -22.05
N PRO A 434 -28.36 10.11 -21.65
CA PRO A 434 -28.25 8.70 -21.43
C PRO A 434 -27.86 7.97 -22.73
N SER A 435 -26.59 7.71 -22.97
CA SER A 435 -26.15 6.70 -23.95
C SER A 435 -26.74 5.37 -23.50
N GLY A 436 -27.60 4.73 -24.32
CA GLY A 436 -28.45 3.60 -23.97
C GLY A 436 -27.85 2.60 -23.00
N ALA A 437 -28.65 2.16 -22.04
CA ALA A 437 -28.28 1.32 -20.90
C ALA A 437 -27.30 0.20 -21.29
N LYS A 438 -26.07 0.26 -20.81
CA LYS A 438 -25.07 -0.81 -21.01
C LYS A 438 -25.48 -2.03 -20.20
N VAL A 439 -26.06 -3.01 -20.89
CA VAL A 439 -26.34 -4.33 -20.31
C VAL A 439 -25.01 -4.97 -19.88
N THR A 440 -24.94 -5.51 -18.66
CA THR A 440 -23.73 -6.18 -18.17
C THR A 440 -23.34 -7.36 -19.07
N LYS A 441 -22.02 -7.63 -19.22
CA LYS A 441 -21.53 -8.78 -20.00
C LYS A 441 -22.09 -10.13 -19.53
N SER A 442 -22.51 -10.24 -18.26
CA SER A 442 -23.19 -11.42 -17.70
C SER A 442 -24.67 -11.51 -18.14
N ALA A 443 -25.36 -10.39 -18.30
CA ALA A 443 -26.72 -10.37 -18.82
C ALA A 443 -26.74 -10.57 -20.35
N ALA A 444 -25.73 -10.06 -21.07
CA ALA A 444 -25.56 -10.29 -22.51
C ALA A 444 -25.32 -11.77 -22.82
N LYS A 445 -24.49 -12.49 -22.02
CA LYS A 445 -24.31 -13.95 -22.16
C LYS A 445 -25.59 -14.75 -21.93
N LYS A 446 -26.48 -14.34 -21.00
CA LYS A 446 -27.78 -15.01 -20.78
C LYS A 446 -28.75 -14.76 -21.94
N LYS A 447 -28.77 -13.59 -22.56
CA LYS A 447 -29.59 -13.31 -23.74
C LYS A 447 -29.12 -14.11 -24.95
N THR A 448 -27.80 -14.24 -25.18
CA THR A 448 -27.22 -15.01 -26.27
C THR A 448 -27.52 -16.51 -26.12
N VAL A 449 -27.46 -17.06 -24.90
CA VAL A 449 -27.79 -18.46 -24.61
C VAL A 449 -29.27 -18.71 -24.77
N LEU A 450 -30.14 -17.79 -24.33
CA LEU A 450 -31.60 -17.94 -24.48
C LEU A 450 -32.03 -17.83 -25.99
N SER A 451 -31.37 -16.96 -26.76
CA SER A 451 -31.62 -16.82 -28.21
C SER A 451 -31.12 -18.02 -28.99
N LEU A 452 -29.98 -18.64 -28.55
CA LEU A 452 -29.44 -19.87 -29.17
C LEU A 452 -30.29 -21.08 -28.85
N VAL A 453 -30.85 -21.19 -27.65
CA VAL A 453 -31.75 -22.28 -27.24
C VAL A 453 -33.12 -22.17 -27.98
N LEU A 454 -33.63 -20.96 -28.18
CA LEU A 454 -34.85 -20.75 -28.97
C LEU A 454 -34.63 -20.96 -30.46
N PHE A 455 -33.42 -20.69 -30.99
CA PHE A 455 -33.06 -20.97 -32.38
C PHE A 455 -32.86 -22.49 -32.67
N LEU A 456 -32.30 -23.25 -31.68
CA LEU A 456 -32.11 -24.68 -31.78
C LEU A 456 -33.41 -25.50 -31.59
N LEU A 457 -34.43 -24.92 -30.92
CA LEU A 457 -35.77 -25.54 -30.81
C LEU A 457 -36.63 -25.36 -32.07
N ALA A 458 -36.23 -24.47 -32.97
CA ALA A 458 -36.95 -24.24 -34.24
C ALA A 458 -36.46 -25.06 -35.44
N LEU A 459 -35.32 -25.79 -35.28
CA LEU A 459 -34.77 -26.65 -36.33
C LEU A 459 -34.85 -28.12 -35.89
N ARG A 460 -35.96 -28.79 -36.27
CA ARG A 460 -36.08 -30.23 -36.20
C ARG A 460 -35.23 -30.85 -37.32
N VAL A 461 -34.11 -31.51 -36.94
CA VAL A 461 -33.36 -32.42 -37.81
C VAL A 461 -33.04 -33.71 -36.98
N PRO A 462 -33.29 -34.90 -37.51
CA PRO A 462 -33.17 -36.16 -36.76
C PRO A 462 -31.72 -36.61 -36.60
N PRO A 463 -31.44 -37.49 -35.60
CA PRO A 463 -30.09 -37.91 -35.26
C PRO A 463 -29.59 -39.04 -36.14
N CYS A 464 -28.44 -38.90 -36.78
CA CYS A 464 -27.69 -40.05 -37.33
C CYS A 464 -26.19 -39.89 -37.27
N LEU A 465 -25.60 -40.89 -36.66
CA LEU A 465 -24.25 -41.44 -36.83
C LEU A 465 -23.05 -40.68 -36.26
N VAL A 466 -22.65 -41.17 -35.08
CA VAL A 466 -21.29 -41.15 -34.56
C VAL A 466 -20.46 -42.21 -35.27
N VAL A 467 -19.39 -41.85 -35.95
CA VAL A 467 -18.32 -42.76 -36.40
C VAL A 467 -17.03 -42.32 -35.74
N ALA A 468 -16.47 -43.24 -34.94
CA ALA A 468 -15.13 -43.14 -34.37
C ALA A 468 -14.07 -43.50 -35.41
N PRO A 469 -12.91 -42.83 -35.44
CA PRO A 469 -11.79 -43.31 -36.22
C PRO A 469 -10.92 -44.29 -35.41
N ARG A 470 -10.66 -45.39 -36.08
CA ARG A 470 -9.80 -46.51 -35.64
C ARG A 470 -8.32 -46.14 -35.60
N THR A 471 -7.68 -46.77 -34.61
CA THR A 471 -6.24 -46.96 -34.50
C THR A 471 -5.60 -47.51 -35.74
N GLY A 472 -4.58 -46.86 -36.28
CA GLY A 472 -3.67 -47.36 -37.29
C GLY A 472 -2.23 -47.40 -36.81
N CYS A 473 -1.74 -48.61 -36.68
CA CYS A 473 -0.35 -48.96 -36.34
C CYS A 473 0.54 -48.69 -37.57
N TRP A 474 1.65 -47.97 -37.38
CA TRP A 474 2.74 -47.94 -38.39
C TRP A 474 4.04 -48.32 -37.73
N THR A 475 4.59 -49.40 -38.24
CA THR A 475 5.92 -49.93 -37.95
C THR A 475 6.97 -49.30 -38.85
N GLY A 476 8.11 -48.99 -38.26
CA GLY A 476 9.42 -49.14 -38.86
C GLY A 476 10.03 -47.93 -39.56
N GLY A 477 11.14 -47.44 -39.06
CA GLY A 477 12.09 -46.58 -39.74
C GLY A 477 12.93 -45.78 -38.81
N GLY A 478 14.13 -46.24 -38.47
CA GLY A 478 15.10 -45.51 -37.64
C GLY A 478 15.52 -44.20 -38.26
N ASN A 479 15.67 -43.20 -37.42
CA ASN A 479 16.72 -42.20 -37.61
C ASN A 479 16.84 -41.34 -36.33
N THR A 480 18.07 -41.36 -35.86
CA THR A 480 18.77 -40.28 -35.09
C THR A 480 17.91 -39.38 -34.24
N LEU A 481 17.98 -39.62 -32.93
CA LEU A 481 17.64 -38.63 -31.88
C LEU A 481 18.34 -37.30 -32.21
N PRO A 482 17.62 -36.17 -32.19
CA PRO A 482 18.29 -34.88 -32.15
C PRO A 482 19.01 -34.81 -30.80
N VAL A 483 20.29 -34.45 -30.88
CA VAL A 483 21.10 -34.04 -29.70
C VAL A 483 20.29 -33.07 -28.88
N MET A 484 19.91 -33.45 -27.65
CA MET A 484 19.33 -32.56 -26.65
C MET A 484 20.24 -31.35 -26.55
N GLY A 485 19.77 -30.20 -27.02
CA GLY A 485 20.41 -28.91 -26.74
C GLY A 485 20.55 -28.77 -25.22
N LYS A 486 21.72 -28.34 -24.74
CA LYS A 486 21.96 -28.07 -23.33
C LYS A 486 20.81 -27.26 -22.79
N GLU A 487 20.12 -27.76 -21.77
CA GLU A 487 19.09 -27.03 -21.05
C GLU A 487 19.69 -25.71 -20.53
N LYS A 488 19.06 -24.54 -20.88
CA LYS A 488 19.57 -23.21 -20.48
C LYS A 488 19.63 -23.10 -18.97
N VAL A 489 20.71 -22.57 -18.45
CA VAL A 489 20.87 -22.35 -17.00
C VAL A 489 19.93 -21.24 -16.52
N HIS A 490 19.21 -21.51 -15.43
CA HIS A 490 18.33 -20.53 -14.80
C HIS A 490 19.13 -19.50 -13.98
N ILE A 491 18.86 -18.18 -14.16
CA ILE A 491 19.43 -17.10 -13.37
C ILE A 491 18.35 -16.14 -12.87
N ASN A 492 18.56 -15.61 -11.67
CA ASN A 492 17.70 -14.63 -11.03
C ASN A 492 18.35 -13.25 -11.07
N ILE A 493 17.66 -12.26 -11.65
CA ILE A 493 18.15 -10.90 -11.86
C ILE A 493 17.29 -9.95 -11.04
N VAL A 494 17.88 -9.19 -10.12
CA VAL A 494 17.15 -8.12 -9.42
C VAL A 494 17.41 -6.77 -10.08
N VAL A 495 16.36 -6.00 -10.33
CA VAL A 495 16.44 -4.63 -10.84
C VAL A 495 16.31 -3.66 -9.69
N ILE A 496 17.37 -2.90 -9.44
CA ILE A 496 17.51 -1.96 -8.32
C ILE A 496 17.90 -0.56 -8.79
N GLY A 497 17.74 0.45 -7.95
CA GLY A 497 18.08 1.85 -8.25
C GLY A 497 17.15 2.82 -7.54
N HIS A 498 17.41 4.12 -7.71
CA HIS A 498 16.64 5.19 -7.09
C HIS A 498 15.16 5.18 -7.51
N VAL A 499 14.29 5.83 -6.74
CA VAL A 499 12.91 6.15 -7.15
C VAL A 499 12.95 6.91 -8.48
N ASP A 500 12.02 6.65 -9.36
CA ASP A 500 11.87 7.29 -10.67
C ASP A 500 13.05 7.12 -11.65
N SER A 501 14.05 6.27 -11.34
CA SER A 501 15.15 5.99 -12.27
C SER A 501 14.73 5.17 -13.51
N GLY A 502 13.46 4.72 -13.57
CA GLY A 502 12.92 3.96 -14.71
C GLY A 502 13.10 2.44 -14.64
N LYS A 503 13.27 1.86 -13.43
CA LYS A 503 13.43 0.41 -13.23
C LYS A 503 12.33 -0.41 -13.90
N SER A 504 11.09 -0.23 -13.46
CA SER A 504 9.95 -1.00 -13.96
C SER A 504 9.64 -0.70 -15.43
N THR A 505 9.93 0.53 -15.92
CA THR A 505 9.81 0.88 -17.35
C THR A 505 10.81 0.10 -18.18
N THR A 506 12.09 0.07 -17.78
CA THR A 506 13.15 -0.68 -18.47
C THR A 506 12.84 -2.18 -18.48
N THR A 507 12.47 -2.74 -17.32
CA THR A 507 12.12 -4.16 -17.19
C THR A 507 10.91 -4.53 -18.04
N GLY A 508 9.83 -3.77 -17.95
CA GLY A 508 8.61 -4.04 -18.73
C GLY A 508 8.80 -3.90 -20.23
N HIS A 509 9.63 -2.92 -20.68
CA HIS A 509 9.98 -2.75 -22.10
C HIS A 509 10.87 -3.90 -22.61
N LEU A 510 11.85 -4.33 -21.84
CA LEU A 510 12.71 -5.48 -22.20
C LEU A 510 11.87 -6.74 -22.38
N ILE A 511 10.99 -7.06 -21.43
CA ILE A 511 10.11 -8.23 -21.48
C ILE A 511 9.15 -8.15 -22.68
N TYR A 512 8.60 -6.97 -22.97
CA TYR A 512 7.73 -6.76 -24.13
C TYR A 512 8.45 -7.02 -25.46
N LYS A 513 9.64 -6.47 -25.61
CA LYS A 513 10.47 -6.64 -26.83
C LYS A 513 10.91 -8.09 -27.04
N LEU A 514 11.11 -8.85 -25.97
CA LEU A 514 11.45 -10.29 -26.00
C LEU A 514 10.20 -11.19 -26.17
N GLY A 515 9.01 -10.62 -26.42
CA GLY A 515 7.78 -11.36 -26.70
C GLY A 515 7.06 -11.92 -25.46
N GLY A 516 7.54 -11.62 -24.24
CA GLY A 516 6.92 -12.06 -22.97
C GLY A 516 5.62 -11.35 -22.62
N ILE A 517 5.22 -10.32 -23.36
CA ILE A 517 4.00 -9.53 -23.14
C ILE A 517 3.26 -9.32 -24.46
N ASP A 518 1.95 -9.63 -24.48
CA ASP A 518 1.10 -9.41 -25.65
C ASP A 518 1.00 -7.91 -25.99
N LYS A 519 1.16 -7.54 -27.26
CA LYS A 519 1.04 -6.18 -27.78
C LYS A 519 -0.26 -5.48 -27.35
N ARG A 520 -1.38 -6.21 -27.34
CA ARG A 520 -2.70 -5.71 -26.89
C ARG A 520 -2.71 -5.27 -25.42
N VAL A 521 -1.85 -5.87 -24.58
CA VAL A 521 -1.71 -5.47 -23.17
C VAL A 521 -1.04 -4.12 -23.08
N ILE A 522 0.04 -3.90 -23.84
CA ILE A 522 0.74 -2.61 -23.90
C ILE A 522 -0.16 -1.52 -24.47
N GLU A 523 -0.86 -1.78 -25.59
CA GLU A 523 -1.83 -0.80 -26.18
C GLU A 523 -2.92 -0.40 -25.18
N ARG A 524 -3.40 -1.35 -24.37
CA ARG A 524 -4.37 -1.04 -23.30
C ARG A 524 -3.77 -0.13 -22.24
N PHE A 525 -2.55 -0.45 -21.75
CA PHE A 525 -1.87 0.39 -20.76
C PHE A 525 -1.43 1.73 -21.33
N GLU A 526 -1.09 1.81 -22.63
CA GLU A 526 -0.81 3.08 -23.29
C GLU A 526 -2.02 4.01 -23.30
N LYS A 527 -3.23 3.47 -23.59
CA LYS A 527 -4.49 4.24 -23.48
C LYS A 527 -4.76 4.66 -22.04
N GLU A 528 -4.65 3.72 -21.07
CA GLU A 528 -4.85 4.04 -19.66
C GLU A 528 -3.81 5.07 -19.14
N ALA A 529 -2.55 4.98 -19.60
CA ALA A 529 -1.48 5.91 -19.24
C ALA A 529 -1.65 7.28 -19.88
N ALA A 530 -2.11 7.34 -21.13
CA ALA A 530 -2.44 8.60 -21.81
C ALA A 530 -3.58 9.34 -21.10
N GLU A 531 -4.65 8.60 -20.68
CA GLU A 531 -5.77 9.13 -19.91
C GLU A 531 -5.35 9.71 -18.55
N MET A 532 -4.26 9.20 -17.94
CA MET A 532 -3.73 9.67 -16.67
C MET A 532 -2.56 10.65 -16.79
N ASN A 533 -2.23 11.13 -18.01
CA ASN A 533 -1.06 11.97 -18.31
C ASN A 533 0.29 11.33 -17.88
N LYS A 534 0.37 10.00 -17.91
CA LYS A 534 1.52 9.19 -17.49
C LYS A 534 2.01 8.28 -18.61
N ARG A 535 2.16 8.79 -19.84
CA ARG A 535 2.55 8.01 -21.03
C ARG A 535 3.83 7.19 -20.83
N SER A 536 4.78 7.69 -20.05
CA SER A 536 6.04 7.00 -19.73
C SER A 536 5.86 5.71 -18.89
N PHE A 537 4.70 5.48 -18.29
CA PHE A 537 4.43 4.33 -17.41
C PHE A 537 3.82 3.12 -18.12
N LYS A 538 3.57 3.18 -19.45
CA LYS A 538 2.92 2.09 -20.18
C LYS A 538 3.58 0.72 -20.00
N TYR A 539 4.90 0.68 -19.95
CA TYR A 539 5.67 -0.54 -19.71
C TYR A 539 5.74 -0.93 -18.22
N ALA A 540 5.90 0.05 -17.33
CA ALA A 540 5.95 -0.19 -15.89
C ALA A 540 4.65 -0.81 -15.35
N TRP A 541 3.50 -0.39 -15.88
CA TRP A 541 2.19 -0.87 -15.43
C TRP A 541 1.92 -2.35 -15.69
N VAL A 542 2.70 -2.98 -16.55
CA VAL A 542 2.66 -4.44 -16.74
C VAL A 542 3.13 -5.16 -15.48
N LEU A 543 4.16 -4.62 -14.84
CA LEU A 543 4.77 -5.18 -13.63
C LEU A 543 3.98 -4.84 -12.37
N ASP A 544 3.26 -3.70 -12.36
CA ASP A 544 2.49 -3.20 -11.23
C ASP A 544 1.25 -4.06 -10.97
N LYS A 545 1.36 -5.02 -10.06
CA LYS A 545 0.29 -5.93 -9.66
C LYS A 545 -0.81 -5.23 -8.86
N LEU A 546 -0.43 -4.24 -8.06
CA LEU A 546 -1.34 -3.53 -7.17
C LEU A 546 -1.87 -2.26 -7.85
N LYS A 547 -3.18 -2.01 -7.70
CA LYS A 547 -3.79 -0.76 -8.16
C LYS A 547 -3.10 0.48 -7.55
N ALA A 548 -2.69 0.37 -6.28
CA ALA A 548 -1.96 1.43 -5.57
C ALA A 548 -0.60 1.76 -6.20
N GLU A 549 0.08 0.80 -6.84
CA GLU A 549 1.34 1.02 -7.57
C GLU A 549 1.11 1.90 -8.79
N ARG A 550 0.10 1.55 -9.62
CA ARG A 550 -0.26 2.34 -10.81
C ARG A 550 -0.74 3.75 -10.49
N GLU A 551 -1.55 3.90 -9.43
CA GLU A 551 -2.05 5.20 -9.00
C GLU A 551 -0.92 6.10 -8.48
N ARG A 552 0.03 5.54 -7.73
CA ARG A 552 1.16 6.27 -7.14
C ARG A 552 2.33 6.43 -8.09
N GLY A 553 2.48 5.53 -9.07
CA GLY A 553 3.64 5.45 -9.96
C GLY A 553 4.90 4.92 -9.26
N ILE A 554 4.74 4.13 -8.19
CA ILE A 554 5.85 3.52 -7.44
C ILE A 554 5.58 2.03 -7.20
N THR A 555 6.59 1.20 -7.37
CA THR A 555 6.55 -0.22 -7.03
C THR A 555 6.50 -0.37 -5.50
N ILE A 556 5.57 -1.17 -5.01
CA ILE A 556 5.36 -1.45 -3.58
C ILE A 556 5.82 -2.86 -3.23
N ASP A 557 5.43 -3.84 -4.05
CA ASP A 557 5.74 -5.24 -3.83
C ASP A 557 6.64 -5.79 -4.95
N ILE A 558 7.23 -6.96 -4.71
CA ILE A 558 8.13 -7.62 -5.65
C ILE A 558 7.31 -8.21 -6.80
N ALA A 559 7.69 -7.89 -8.04
CA ALA A 559 7.16 -8.53 -9.23
C ALA A 559 8.20 -9.51 -9.81
N LEU A 560 7.76 -10.73 -10.12
CA LEU A 560 8.57 -11.76 -10.76
C LEU A 560 8.07 -11.98 -12.19
N TRP A 561 8.97 -11.94 -13.14
CA TRP A 561 8.71 -12.19 -14.56
C TRP A 561 9.79 -13.06 -15.17
N LYS A 562 9.45 -13.75 -16.26
CA LYS A 562 10.40 -14.60 -16.98
C LYS A 562 10.66 -14.08 -18.39
N PHE A 563 11.88 -14.25 -18.85
CA PHE A 563 12.26 -14.15 -20.25
C PHE A 563 13.48 -15.04 -20.53
N GLU A 564 13.80 -15.23 -21.80
CA GLU A 564 14.97 -16.00 -22.21
C GLU A 564 15.94 -15.16 -23.00
N THR A 565 17.23 -15.37 -22.75
CA THR A 565 18.32 -14.90 -23.58
C THR A 565 18.84 -16.03 -24.44
N THR A 566 19.86 -15.78 -25.23
CA THR A 566 20.52 -16.84 -26.01
C THR A 566 21.15 -17.89 -25.10
N LYS A 567 21.62 -17.50 -23.89
CA LYS A 567 22.39 -18.35 -22.97
C LYS A 567 21.57 -18.80 -21.75
N TYR A 568 20.67 -17.95 -21.23
CA TYR A 568 20.03 -18.13 -19.95
C TYR A 568 18.51 -18.14 -20.00
N TYR A 569 17.93 -18.88 -19.06
CA TYR A 569 16.53 -18.72 -18.65
C TYR A 569 16.49 -17.77 -17.46
N CYS A 570 15.86 -16.61 -17.61
CA CYS A 570 15.96 -15.50 -16.65
C CYS A 570 14.66 -15.30 -15.89
N THR A 571 14.73 -15.23 -14.54
CA THR A 571 13.68 -14.66 -13.70
C THR A 571 14.09 -13.26 -13.27
N VAL A 572 13.34 -12.24 -13.71
CA VAL A 572 13.53 -10.85 -13.28
C VAL A 572 12.71 -10.58 -12.04
N ILE A 573 13.37 -9.98 -11.07
CA ILE A 573 12.83 -9.52 -9.78
C ILE A 573 12.80 -8.00 -9.82
N ASP A 574 11.63 -7.40 -10.15
CA ASP A 574 11.46 -5.95 -10.07
C ASP A 574 11.27 -5.54 -8.62
N ALA A 575 12.23 -4.81 -8.07
CA ALA A 575 12.29 -4.46 -6.65
C ALA A 575 11.94 -2.99 -6.41
N PRO A 576 11.16 -2.68 -5.32
CA PRO A 576 10.82 -1.31 -4.97
C PRO A 576 12.04 -0.41 -4.78
N GLY A 577 11.99 0.82 -5.33
CA GLY A 577 13.03 1.83 -5.15
C GLY A 577 12.80 2.77 -3.96
N HIS A 578 11.60 2.84 -3.41
CA HIS A 578 11.24 3.77 -2.35
C HIS A 578 11.66 3.28 -0.96
N ARG A 579 12.20 4.18 -0.11
CA ARG A 579 12.69 3.87 1.26
C ARG A 579 11.68 3.13 2.13
N ASP A 580 10.38 3.43 1.99
CA ASP A 580 9.33 2.79 2.78
C ASP A 580 9.17 1.30 2.47
N PHE A 581 9.58 0.86 1.27
CA PHE A 581 9.45 -0.51 0.78
C PHE A 581 10.80 -1.26 0.70
N ILE A 582 11.84 -0.73 1.29
CA ILE A 582 13.19 -1.29 1.23
C ILE A 582 13.27 -2.74 1.77
N LYS A 583 12.35 -3.15 2.67
CA LYS A 583 12.22 -4.55 3.11
C LYS A 583 11.93 -5.50 1.95
N ASN A 584 11.05 -5.08 1.03
CA ASN A 584 10.74 -5.86 -0.16
C ASN A 584 11.92 -5.85 -1.13
N MET A 585 12.62 -4.70 -1.27
CA MET A 585 13.88 -4.63 -2.04
C MET A 585 14.91 -5.61 -1.49
N ILE A 586 15.14 -5.65 -0.18
CA ILE A 586 16.08 -6.60 0.47
C ILE A 586 15.66 -8.05 0.22
N THR A 587 14.36 -8.36 0.36
CA THR A 587 13.82 -9.69 0.08
C THR A 587 14.02 -10.11 -1.38
N GLY A 588 13.81 -9.23 -2.34
CA GLY A 588 14.08 -9.50 -3.77
C GLY A 588 15.56 -9.70 -4.04
N THR A 589 16.39 -8.80 -3.50
CA THR A 589 17.85 -8.86 -3.69
C THR A 589 18.47 -10.11 -3.07
N SER A 590 17.96 -10.60 -1.95
CA SER A 590 18.49 -11.84 -1.31
C SER A 590 18.29 -13.09 -2.19
N GLN A 591 17.39 -13.04 -3.17
CA GLN A 591 17.07 -14.13 -4.08
C GLN A 591 17.77 -14.01 -5.45
N ALA A 592 18.61 -12.99 -5.65
CA ALA A 592 19.21 -12.70 -6.94
C ALA A 592 20.63 -13.23 -7.07
N ASP A 593 20.99 -13.60 -8.29
CA ASP A 593 22.34 -13.99 -8.71
C ASP A 593 23.12 -12.78 -9.27
N CYS A 594 22.41 -11.86 -9.92
CA CYS A 594 22.91 -10.62 -10.49
C CYS A 594 22.01 -9.45 -10.17
N ALA A 595 22.57 -8.25 -10.08
CA ALA A 595 21.83 -7.00 -9.97
C ALA A 595 21.98 -6.15 -11.24
N VAL A 596 20.87 -5.60 -11.73
CA VAL A 596 20.86 -4.54 -12.73
C VAL A 596 20.54 -3.22 -12.00
N LEU A 597 21.56 -2.37 -11.88
CA LEU A 597 21.46 -1.07 -11.23
C LEU A 597 21.06 0.00 -12.24
N ILE A 598 19.81 0.47 -12.15
CA ILE A 598 19.30 1.53 -13.03
C ILE A 598 19.60 2.90 -12.42
N ILE A 599 20.38 3.70 -13.14
CA ILE A 599 20.87 5.01 -12.75
C ILE A 599 20.16 6.06 -13.61
N ASP A 600 19.58 7.06 -13.01
CA ASP A 600 19.00 8.20 -13.72
C ASP A 600 20.11 9.10 -14.24
N SER A 601 20.17 9.35 -15.55
CA SER A 601 21.21 10.18 -16.16
C SER A 601 20.83 11.67 -16.25
N THR A 602 19.60 12.03 -15.90
CA THR A 602 19.14 13.43 -15.94
C THR A 602 19.81 14.29 -14.88
N THR A 603 19.97 15.57 -15.15
CA THR A 603 20.45 16.56 -14.18
C THR A 603 19.46 16.65 -13.00
N GLY A 604 19.96 16.57 -11.77
CA GLY A 604 19.16 16.48 -10.55
C GLY A 604 18.73 15.05 -10.20
N GLY A 605 18.41 14.19 -11.16
CA GLY A 605 18.02 12.78 -10.93
C GLY A 605 19.20 11.92 -10.50
N PHE A 606 20.36 12.07 -11.17
CA PHE A 606 21.58 11.38 -10.80
C PHE A 606 22.08 11.81 -9.41
N GLU A 607 22.16 13.12 -9.18
CA GLU A 607 22.66 13.71 -7.93
C GLU A 607 21.81 13.28 -6.72
N ALA A 608 20.49 13.23 -6.86
CA ALA A 608 19.60 12.73 -5.84
C ALA A 608 19.86 11.25 -5.52
N GLY A 609 20.06 10.42 -6.56
CA GLY A 609 20.34 9.00 -6.41
C GLY A 609 21.69 8.69 -5.78
N ILE A 610 22.75 9.45 -6.11
CA ILE A 610 24.13 9.22 -5.67
C ILE A 610 24.51 10.03 -4.41
N SER A 611 23.62 10.89 -3.89
CA SER A 611 23.83 11.62 -2.66
C SER A 611 24.12 10.70 -1.46
N LYS A 612 24.58 11.26 -0.33
CA LYS A 612 24.88 10.48 0.89
C LYS A 612 23.70 9.61 1.34
N ASP A 613 22.51 10.15 1.24
CA ASP A 613 21.25 9.49 1.60
C ASP A 613 20.51 8.92 0.36
N GLY A 614 21.16 8.90 -0.78
CA GLY A 614 20.61 8.46 -2.05
C GLY A 614 20.46 6.94 -2.14
N GLN A 615 19.35 6.50 -2.73
CA GLN A 615 19.01 5.06 -2.78
C GLN A 615 19.89 4.27 -3.75
N THR A 616 20.48 4.89 -4.75
CA THR A 616 21.47 4.23 -5.64
C THR A 616 22.65 3.69 -4.83
N ARG A 617 23.16 4.49 -3.87
CA ARG A 617 24.23 4.06 -2.95
C ARG A 617 23.74 2.96 -2.00
N GLU A 618 22.61 3.15 -1.37
CA GLU A 618 22.05 2.18 -0.39
C GLU A 618 21.77 0.83 -1.06
N HIS A 619 21.18 0.83 -2.26
CA HIS A 619 20.86 -0.40 -2.98
C HIS A 619 22.10 -1.16 -3.45
N ALA A 620 23.14 -0.47 -3.95
CA ALA A 620 24.40 -1.11 -4.34
C ALA A 620 25.11 -1.74 -3.13
N LEU A 621 25.11 -1.06 -1.98
CA LEU A 621 25.66 -1.58 -0.74
C LEU A 621 24.89 -2.83 -0.25
N LEU A 622 23.55 -2.77 -0.23
CA LEU A 622 22.70 -3.89 0.18
C LEU A 622 22.88 -5.09 -0.77
N ALA A 623 22.95 -4.87 -2.07
CA ALA A 623 23.20 -5.94 -3.05
C ALA A 623 24.53 -6.65 -2.75
N PHE A 624 25.62 -5.91 -2.52
CA PHE A 624 26.90 -6.49 -2.14
C PHE A 624 26.84 -7.28 -0.84
N THR A 625 26.21 -6.70 0.18
CA THR A 625 26.06 -7.31 1.53
C THR A 625 25.26 -8.60 1.45
N LEU A 626 24.16 -8.61 0.71
CA LEU A 626 23.31 -9.80 0.53
C LEU A 626 23.92 -10.85 -0.41
N GLY A 627 25.09 -10.58 -0.98
CA GLY A 627 25.88 -11.57 -1.70
C GLY A 627 25.75 -11.54 -3.21
N VAL A 628 25.08 -10.56 -3.76
CA VAL A 628 25.03 -10.34 -5.20
C VAL A 628 26.39 -9.79 -5.66
N ARG A 629 27.18 -10.62 -6.33
CA ARG A 629 28.57 -10.30 -6.73
C ARG A 629 28.67 -9.79 -8.14
N GLN A 630 27.71 -10.11 -8.99
CA GLN A 630 27.65 -9.68 -10.38
C GLN A 630 26.67 -8.51 -10.50
N MET A 631 27.09 -7.47 -11.21
CA MET A 631 26.29 -6.26 -11.39
C MET A 631 26.45 -5.73 -12.81
N ILE A 632 25.36 -5.20 -13.36
CA ILE A 632 25.31 -4.42 -14.59
C ILE A 632 24.78 -3.04 -14.21
N CYS A 633 25.45 -1.98 -14.63
CA CYS A 633 25.02 -0.61 -14.41
C CYS A 633 24.42 -0.03 -15.70
N CYS A 634 23.15 0.38 -15.65
CA CYS A 634 22.45 1.00 -16.77
C CYS A 634 22.30 2.49 -16.51
N CYS A 635 22.97 3.33 -17.29
CA CYS A 635 22.77 4.77 -17.32
C CYS A 635 21.52 5.05 -18.16
N ASN A 636 20.38 5.15 -17.49
CA ASN A 636 19.05 5.25 -18.11
C ASN A 636 18.63 6.72 -18.33
N LYS A 637 17.63 6.91 -19.20
CA LYS A 637 17.12 8.22 -19.61
C LYS A 637 18.15 9.06 -20.39
N MET A 638 18.96 8.41 -21.20
CA MET A 638 19.92 9.12 -22.07
C MET A 638 19.22 10.04 -23.08
N ASP A 639 18.00 9.69 -23.49
CA ASP A 639 17.10 10.50 -24.31
C ASP A 639 16.69 11.84 -23.68
N ALA A 640 16.77 11.93 -22.33
CA ALA A 640 16.38 13.11 -21.55
C ALA A 640 17.58 13.92 -21.00
N THR A 641 18.81 13.57 -21.38
CA THR A 641 20.00 14.36 -21.01
C THR A 641 20.09 15.66 -21.81
N THR A 642 20.85 16.63 -21.34
CA THR A 642 21.09 17.91 -22.05
C THR A 642 22.60 18.08 -22.30
N PRO A 643 23.11 17.98 -23.54
CA PRO A 643 22.38 17.58 -24.76
C PRO A 643 21.87 16.13 -24.70
N LYS A 644 20.87 15.78 -25.52
CA LYS A 644 20.36 14.39 -25.60
C LYS A 644 21.48 13.41 -25.93
N TYR A 645 21.47 12.24 -25.30
CA TYR A 645 22.48 11.17 -25.47
C TYR A 645 23.93 11.62 -25.21
N SER A 646 24.12 12.51 -24.22
CA SER A 646 25.38 13.14 -23.87
C SER A 646 26.45 12.14 -23.40
N LYS A 647 27.54 12.00 -24.19
CA LYS A 647 28.70 11.22 -23.80
C LYS A 647 29.38 11.78 -22.53
N ALA A 648 29.51 13.10 -22.43
CA ALA A 648 30.14 13.74 -21.27
C ALA A 648 29.41 13.41 -19.97
N ARG A 649 28.05 13.43 -20.01
CA ARG A 649 27.21 13.05 -18.86
C ARG A 649 27.37 11.56 -18.50
N TYR A 650 27.43 10.70 -19.48
CA TYR A 650 27.71 9.28 -19.28
C TYR A 650 29.07 9.06 -18.61
N ASP A 651 30.15 9.68 -19.12
CA ASP A 651 31.50 9.53 -18.58
C ASP A 651 31.60 10.04 -17.13
N GLU A 652 30.94 11.15 -16.80
CA GLU A 652 30.79 11.67 -15.44
C GLU A 652 30.14 10.63 -14.48
N ILE A 653 28.98 10.08 -14.87
CA ILE A 653 28.24 9.09 -14.10
C ILE A 653 29.08 7.82 -13.88
N VAL A 654 29.71 7.31 -14.93
CA VAL A 654 30.58 6.13 -14.85
C VAL A 654 31.72 6.34 -13.86
N LYS A 655 32.38 7.49 -13.89
CA LYS A 655 33.48 7.84 -12.99
C LYS A 655 33.02 7.85 -11.52
N GLU A 656 31.92 8.52 -11.23
CA GLU A 656 31.44 8.66 -9.85
C GLU A 656 30.89 7.33 -9.30
N VAL A 657 30.07 6.63 -10.07
CA VAL A 657 29.53 5.34 -9.67
C VAL A 657 30.62 4.29 -9.50
N SER A 658 31.60 4.22 -10.39
CA SER A 658 32.76 3.31 -10.29
C SER A 658 33.56 3.57 -9.01
N SER A 659 33.83 4.83 -8.67
CA SER A 659 34.47 5.21 -7.42
C SER A 659 33.71 4.72 -6.19
N TYR A 660 32.38 4.85 -6.22
CA TYR A 660 31.53 4.37 -5.12
C TYR A 660 31.50 2.83 -5.05
N LEU A 661 31.27 2.13 -6.16
CA LEU A 661 31.23 0.67 -6.21
C LEU A 661 32.54 0.04 -5.73
N LYS A 662 33.69 0.64 -6.04
CA LYS A 662 35.00 0.24 -5.52
C LYS A 662 35.07 0.35 -3.98
N LYS A 663 34.51 1.42 -3.40
CA LYS A 663 34.43 1.59 -1.93
C LYS A 663 33.52 0.56 -1.27
N VAL A 664 32.45 0.12 -1.96
CA VAL A 664 31.55 -0.95 -1.48
C VAL A 664 32.24 -2.32 -1.51
N GLY A 665 33.13 -2.56 -2.47
CA GLY A 665 33.87 -3.81 -2.60
C GLY A 665 33.67 -4.53 -3.95
N TYR A 666 32.97 -3.92 -4.89
CA TYR A 666 32.90 -4.39 -6.27
C TYR A 666 34.19 -4.06 -7.03
N ASN A 667 34.47 -4.81 -8.11
CA ASN A 667 35.49 -4.43 -9.10
C ASN A 667 34.81 -3.74 -10.28
N PRO A 668 34.94 -2.41 -10.43
CA PRO A 668 34.27 -1.67 -11.51
C PRO A 668 34.75 -2.09 -12.92
N ASP A 669 35.97 -2.55 -13.07
CA ASP A 669 36.54 -2.99 -14.37
C ASP A 669 35.81 -4.25 -14.93
N LYS A 670 35.12 -4.99 -14.06
CA LYS A 670 34.30 -6.16 -14.43
C LYS A 670 32.82 -5.86 -14.55
N ILE A 671 32.40 -4.61 -14.34
CA ILE A 671 31.01 -4.20 -14.37
C ILE A 671 30.74 -3.49 -15.70
N PRO A 672 29.90 -4.03 -16.58
CA PRO A 672 29.49 -3.32 -17.77
C PRO A 672 28.62 -2.10 -17.39
N PHE A 673 28.97 -0.93 -17.92
CA PHE A 673 28.14 0.26 -17.87
C PHE A 673 27.49 0.44 -19.25
N VAL A 674 26.16 0.40 -19.29
CA VAL A 674 25.37 0.45 -20.53
C VAL A 674 24.54 1.72 -20.55
N PRO A 675 24.78 2.65 -21.49
CA PRO A 675 23.89 3.79 -21.69
C PRO A 675 22.62 3.32 -22.40
N ILE A 676 21.44 3.59 -21.82
CA ILE A 676 20.14 3.15 -22.34
C ILE A 676 19.09 4.26 -22.31
N SER A 677 18.05 4.11 -23.14
CA SER A 677 16.75 4.70 -22.87
C SER A 677 15.74 3.57 -22.64
N GLY A 678 15.34 3.35 -21.38
CA GLY A 678 14.36 2.34 -21.03
C GLY A 678 12.95 2.62 -21.59
N PHE A 679 12.67 3.87 -21.95
CA PHE A 679 11.41 4.28 -22.57
C PHE A 679 11.42 4.13 -24.09
N GLU A 680 12.42 4.65 -24.77
CA GLU A 680 12.55 4.54 -26.24
C GLU A 680 13.03 3.16 -26.70
N GLY A 681 13.81 2.47 -25.85
CA GLY A 681 14.37 1.13 -26.11
C GLY A 681 15.79 1.13 -26.65
N ASP A 682 16.48 2.27 -26.61
CA ASP A 682 17.85 2.41 -27.08
C ASP A 682 18.82 1.55 -26.28
N ASN A 683 19.71 0.82 -26.96
CA ASN A 683 20.72 -0.08 -26.40
C ASN A 683 20.20 -1.17 -25.45
N MET A 684 18.91 -1.48 -25.50
CA MET A 684 18.36 -2.55 -24.66
C MET A 684 18.57 -3.94 -25.27
N ILE A 685 18.21 -4.10 -26.56
CA ILE A 685 18.37 -5.37 -27.30
C ILE A 685 19.28 -5.13 -28.51
N GLU A 686 19.00 -4.09 -29.28
CA GLU A 686 19.77 -3.72 -30.46
C GLU A 686 20.58 -2.45 -30.18
N ARG A 687 21.70 -2.29 -30.84
CA ARG A 687 22.52 -1.08 -30.76
C ARG A 687 21.78 0.11 -31.32
N SER A 688 21.74 1.18 -30.54
CA SER A 688 21.11 2.42 -30.97
C SER A 688 22.00 3.29 -31.84
N THR A 689 21.45 3.87 -32.88
CA THR A 689 22.09 4.89 -33.72
C THR A 689 22.26 6.22 -32.98
N ASN A 690 21.45 6.48 -31.92
CA ASN A 690 21.57 7.69 -31.11
C ASN A 690 22.78 7.66 -30.16
N LEU A 691 23.38 6.50 -29.95
CA LEU A 691 24.52 6.24 -29.06
C LEU A 691 25.72 5.71 -29.84
N ASP A 692 26.04 6.31 -30.99
CA ASP A 692 27.11 5.91 -31.93
C ASP A 692 28.53 5.92 -31.32
N TRP A 693 28.74 6.77 -30.31
CA TRP A 693 29.96 6.85 -29.52
C TRP A 693 30.18 5.65 -28.58
N TYR A 694 29.12 4.87 -28.25
CA TYR A 694 29.22 3.72 -27.38
C TYR A 694 29.46 2.43 -28.16
N LYS A 695 30.59 1.76 -27.86
CA LYS A 695 31.00 0.51 -28.53
C LYS A 695 30.82 -0.74 -27.67
N GLY A 696 30.35 -0.61 -26.47
CA GLY A 696 30.14 -1.73 -25.53
C GLY A 696 28.90 -2.61 -25.86
N PRO A 697 28.57 -3.56 -24.99
CA PRO A 697 27.39 -4.45 -25.13
C PRO A 697 26.07 -3.74 -24.96
N THR A 698 25.01 -4.24 -25.58
CA THR A 698 23.64 -3.88 -25.23
C THR A 698 23.28 -4.42 -23.83
N LEU A 699 22.12 -4.05 -23.27
CA LEU A 699 21.70 -4.62 -21.98
C LEU A 699 21.51 -6.14 -22.08
N LEU A 700 20.93 -6.64 -23.18
CA LEU A 700 20.74 -8.08 -23.40
C LEU A 700 22.09 -8.81 -23.54
N ASP A 701 23.03 -8.26 -24.32
CA ASP A 701 24.39 -8.80 -24.44
C ASP A 701 25.10 -8.84 -23.08
N ALA A 702 24.95 -7.77 -22.28
CA ALA A 702 25.55 -7.69 -20.94
C ALA A 702 25.00 -8.76 -19.99
N LEU A 703 23.73 -9.14 -20.13
CA LEU A 703 23.15 -10.28 -19.39
C LEU A 703 23.76 -11.61 -19.80
N ASP A 704 24.06 -11.82 -21.09
CA ASP A 704 24.70 -13.04 -21.57
C ASP A 704 26.20 -13.14 -21.22
N LEU A 705 26.86 -12.01 -20.87
CA LEU A 705 28.23 -11.98 -20.33
C LEU A 705 28.34 -12.41 -18.86
N LEU A 706 27.21 -12.59 -18.15
CA LEU A 706 27.21 -13.04 -16.76
C LEU A 706 27.85 -14.42 -16.65
N SER A 707 28.54 -14.65 -15.54
CA SER A 707 29.08 -15.96 -15.19
C SER A 707 28.03 -16.84 -14.52
N GLU A 708 27.99 -18.11 -14.79
CA GLU A 708 27.07 -19.05 -14.17
C GLU A 708 27.24 -19.07 -12.64
N PRO A 709 26.13 -18.94 -11.88
CA PRO A 709 26.20 -18.98 -10.42
C PRO A 709 26.47 -20.40 -9.92
N LYS A 710 27.26 -20.52 -8.85
CA LYS A 710 27.48 -21.81 -8.18
C LYS A 710 26.22 -22.26 -7.47
N ARG A 711 25.77 -23.48 -7.70
CA ARG A 711 24.55 -24.09 -7.15
C ARG A 711 24.90 -25.21 -6.15
N PRO A 712 24.82 -24.99 -4.81
CA PRO A 712 25.19 -25.99 -3.80
C PRO A 712 24.05 -27.03 -3.62
N SER A 713 23.94 -27.98 -4.52
CA SER A 713 22.94 -29.08 -4.49
C SER A 713 23.32 -30.19 -3.49
N ASP A 714 24.58 -30.28 -3.13
CA ASP A 714 25.19 -31.25 -2.22
C ASP A 714 24.93 -30.96 -0.72
N LYS A 715 24.46 -29.73 -0.40
CA LYS A 715 24.13 -29.33 0.97
C LYS A 715 22.68 -29.67 1.35
N PRO A 716 22.37 -29.78 2.67
CA PRO A 716 20.99 -29.90 3.13
C PRO A 716 20.08 -28.79 2.63
N LEU A 717 18.80 -29.12 2.39
CA LEU A 717 17.80 -28.18 1.86
C LEU A 717 17.63 -26.95 2.78
N ARG A 718 17.74 -25.75 2.20
CA ARG A 718 17.35 -24.47 2.80
C ARG A 718 16.57 -23.66 1.79
N LEU A 719 15.29 -23.43 2.09
CA LEU A 719 14.36 -22.66 1.27
C LEU A 719 13.65 -21.61 2.13
N PRO A 720 14.18 -20.37 2.21
CA PRO A 720 13.51 -19.26 2.89
C PRO A 720 12.21 -18.87 2.19
N LEU A 721 11.09 -18.77 2.95
CA LEU A 721 9.79 -18.41 2.43
C LEU A 721 9.70 -16.91 2.16
N GLN A 722 9.40 -16.55 0.92
CA GLN A 722 9.11 -15.20 0.49
C GLN A 722 7.66 -14.82 0.80
N ASP A 723 6.71 -15.73 0.54
CA ASP A 723 5.29 -15.55 0.79
C ASP A 723 4.56 -16.89 0.94
N VAL A 724 3.29 -16.85 1.37
CA VAL A 724 2.45 -18.05 1.53
C VAL A 724 1.04 -17.74 1.02
N TYR A 725 0.61 -18.47 -0.01
CA TYR A 725 -0.69 -18.27 -0.65
C TYR A 725 -1.69 -19.38 -0.30
N LYS A 726 -2.98 -19.01 -0.31
CA LYS A 726 -4.09 -19.97 -0.32
C LYS A 726 -4.68 -20.01 -1.72
N ILE A 727 -4.53 -21.11 -2.42
CA ILE A 727 -5.06 -21.28 -3.76
C ILE A 727 -6.28 -22.21 -3.67
N GLY A 728 -7.44 -21.77 -4.16
CA GLY A 728 -8.69 -22.55 -4.17
C GLY A 728 -8.51 -23.85 -4.96
N GLY A 729 -8.91 -25.00 -4.39
CA GLY A 729 -8.73 -26.32 -4.99
C GLY A 729 -7.35 -26.97 -4.77
N ILE A 730 -6.29 -26.18 -4.56
CA ILE A 730 -4.90 -26.67 -4.38
C ILE A 730 -4.54 -26.74 -2.89
N GLY A 731 -4.76 -25.66 -2.13
CA GLY A 731 -4.43 -25.59 -0.70
C GLY A 731 -3.47 -24.49 -0.35
N THR A 732 -2.56 -24.75 0.61
CA THR A 732 -1.51 -23.81 1.04
C THR A 732 -0.26 -24.01 0.19
N VAL A 733 0.19 -22.94 -0.44
CA VAL A 733 1.35 -22.89 -1.34
C VAL A 733 2.36 -21.87 -0.81
N PRO A 734 3.39 -22.30 -0.05
CA PRO A 734 4.55 -21.49 0.25
C PRO A 734 5.35 -21.23 -1.03
N VAL A 735 5.95 -20.03 -1.12
CA VAL A 735 6.79 -19.62 -2.24
C VAL A 735 8.14 -19.14 -1.72
N GLY A 736 9.23 -19.53 -2.37
CA GLY A 736 10.57 -19.10 -2.03
C GLY A 736 11.62 -19.60 -3.01
N ARG A 737 12.87 -19.19 -2.81
CA ARG A 737 14.01 -19.67 -3.57
C ARG A 737 14.68 -20.83 -2.85
N VAL A 738 15.03 -21.87 -3.60
CA VAL A 738 15.92 -22.92 -3.09
C VAL A 738 17.33 -22.34 -2.98
N GLU A 739 17.86 -22.19 -1.77
CA GLU A 739 19.21 -21.66 -1.56
C GLU A 739 20.27 -22.76 -1.59
N THR A 740 19.98 -23.92 -1.00
CA THR A 740 20.83 -25.11 -0.98
C THR A 740 19.96 -26.37 -1.02
N GLY A 741 20.53 -27.48 -1.46
CA GLY A 741 19.85 -28.77 -1.50
C GLY A 741 18.78 -28.85 -2.58
N VAL A 742 17.93 -29.86 -2.53
CA VAL A 742 16.90 -30.14 -3.54
C VAL A 742 15.56 -30.37 -2.85
N ILE A 743 14.47 -29.85 -3.45
CA ILE A 743 13.09 -30.13 -3.01
C ILE A 743 12.34 -30.93 -4.09
N LYS A 744 11.62 -32.00 -3.68
CA LYS A 744 10.87 -32.89 -4.55
C LYS A 744 9.45 -33.13 -4.04
N PRO A 745 8.47 -33.44 -4.92
CA PRO A 745 7.19 -33.96 -4.49
C PRO A 745 7.38 -35.27 -3.67
N GLY A 746 6.57 -35.44 -2.61
CA GLY A 746 6.67 -36.58 -1.67
C GLY A 746 7.69 -36.38 -0.55
N MET A 747 8.54 -35.34 -0.60
CA MET A 747 9.51 -35.05 0.48
C MET A 747 8.77 -34.56 1.72
N VAL A 748 9.21 -34.98 2.90
CA VAL A 748 8.74 -34.44 4.18
C VAL A 748 9.64 -33.26 4.57
N VAL A 749 9.06 -32.08 4.69
CA VAL A 749 9.78 -30.85 5.03
C VAL A 749 9.42 -30.35 6.42
N THR A 750 10.41 -29.76 7.10
CA THR A 750 10.26 -29.08 8.41
C THR A 750 10.39 -27.60 8.18
N PHE A 751 9.47 -26.81 8.76
CA PHE A 751 9.52 -25.37 8.75
C PHE A 751 10.12 -24.80 10.05
N GLY A 752 11.36 -24.34 10.01
CA GLY A 752 11.89 -23.49 11.09
C GLY A 752 11.27 -22.10 11.04
N PRO A 753 11.03 -21.41 12.19
CA PRO A 753 11.43 -21.79 13.55
C PRO A 753 10.43 -22.66 14.31
N THR A 754 9.27 -22.99 13.75
CA THR A 754 8.16 -23.65 14.47
C THR A 754 8.31 -25.17 14.62
N GLY A 755 9.20 -25.80 13.86
CA GLY A 755 9.33 -27.26 13.80
C GLY A 755 8.15 -27.98 13.14
N LEU A 756 7.24 -27.25 12.49
CA LEU A 756 6.09 -27.83 11.79
C LEU A 756 6.55 -28.69 10.62
N THR A 757 6.12 -29.96 10.59
CA THR A 757 6.46 -30.92 9.55
C THR A 757 5.26 -31.20 8.65
N THR A 758 5.50 -31.37 7.34
CA THR A 758 4.48 -31.72 6.35
C THR A 758 5.09 -32.34 5.10
N GLU A 759 4.25 -33.01 4.32
CA GLU A 759 4.61 -33.58 3.02
C GLU A 759 4.37 -32.57 1.89
N VAL A 760 5.33 -32.46 0.97
CA VAL A 760 5.24 -31.69 -0.27
C VAL A 760 4.42 -32.47 -1.29
N LYS A 761 3.32 -31.93 -1.81
CA LYS A 761 2.46 -32.58 -2.79
C LYS A 761 2.91 -32.34 -4.24
N SER A 762 3.26 -31.10 -4.55
CA SER A 762 3.78 -30.67 -5.87
C SER A 762 4.78 -29.55 -5.69
N VAL A 763 5.66 -29.39 -6.67
CA VAL A 763 6.61 -28.29 -6.82
C VAL A 763 6.39 -27.68 -8.19
N GLU A 764 6.26 -26.36 -8.28
CA GLU A 764 5.95 -25.66 -9.51
C GLU A 764 6.80 -24.39 -9.65
N MET A 765 7.26 -24.13 -10.86
CA MET A 765 7.93 -22.89 -11.24
C MET A 765 7.26 -22.30 -12.48
N HIS A 766 6.84 -21.04 -12.44
CA HIS A 766 6.17 -20.35 -13.55
C HIS A 766 4.97 -21.09 -14.15
N HIS A 767 4.17 -21.79 -13.31
CA HIS A 767 3.02 -22.62 -13.67
C HIS A 767 3.38 -23.96 -14.36
N GLU A 768 4.64 -24.36 -14.33
CA GLU A 768 5.11 -25.63 -14.80
C GLU A 768 5.44 -26.53 -13.61
N ALA A 769 4.94 -27.78 -13.63
CA ALA A 769 5.23 -28.75 -12.58
C ALA A 769 6.66 -29.28 -12.73
N LEU A 770 7.40 -29.32 -11.62
CA LEU A 770 8.77 -29.81 -11.58
C LEU A 770 8.84 -31.17 -10.87
N LEU A 771 9.64 -32.09 -11.40
CA LEU A 771 9.98 -33.36 -10.73
C LEU A 771 10.89 -33.09 -9.51
N GLU A 772 11.76 -32.09 -9.61
CA GLU A 772 12.60 -31.58 -8.54
C GLU A 772 12.96 -30.13 -8.80
N ALA A 773 13.24 -29.38 -7.76
CA ALA A 773 13.78 -28.02 -7.88
C ALA A 773 15.15 -27.92 -7.25
N LEU A 774 16.05 -27.26 -7.96
CA LEU A 774 17.47 -27.11 -7.65
C LEU A 774 17.80 -25.76 -7.02
N PRO A 775 18.98 -25.60 -6.40
CA PRO A 775 19.41 -24.31 -5.88
C PRO A 775 19.36 -23.23 -6.96
N GLY A 776 18.73 -22.11 -6.65
CA GLY A 776 18.47 -20.99 -7.55
C GLY A 776 17.06 -20.92 -8.11
N ASP A 777 16.29 -22.01 -8.06
CA ASP A 777 14.91 -22.01 -8.54
C ASP A 777 13.97 -21.29 -7.57
N ASN A 778 13.16 -20.37 -8.10
CA ASN A 778 12.07 -19.72 -7.37
C ASN A 778 10.79 -20.52 -7.54
N VAL A 779 10.40 -21.26 -6.51
CA VAL A 779 9.31 -22.24 -6.59
C VAL A 779 8.16 -21.95 -5.63
N GLY A 780 6.96 -22.30 -6.09
CA GLY A 780 5.82 -22.53 -5.24
C GLY A 780 5.66 -24.04 -5.01
N PHE A 781 5.41 -24.46 -3.78
CA PHE A 781 5.20 -25.87 -3.48
C PHE A 781 3.97 -26.10 -2.61
N ASN A 782 3.13 -27.05 -3.01
CA ASN A 782 1.90 -27.36 -2.29
C ASN A 782 2.20 -28.26 -1.10
N VAL A 783 1.70 -27.92 0.09
CA VAL A 783 1.90 -28.69 1.33
C VAL A 783 0.60 -29.27 1.88
N LYS A 784 0.71 -30.47 2.49
CA LYS A 784 -0.42 -31.25 2.99
C LYS A 784 -0.86 -30.79 4.39
N ASN A 785 -2.16 -30.52 4.59
CA ASN A 785 -2.76 -30.28 5.90
C ASN A 785 -2.16 -29.10 6.73
N VAL A 786 -1.63 -28.07 6.07
CA VAL A 786 -1.09 -26.86 6.71
C VAL A 786 -1.98 -25.68 6.37
N ALA A 787 -2.36 -24.87 7.37
CA ALA A 787 -3.11 -23.64 7.11
C ALA A 787 -2.15 -22.48 6.83
N VAL A 788 -2.55 -21.53 5.96
CA VAL A 788 -1.74 -20.35 5.61
C VAL A 788 -1.25 -19.58 6.86
N LYS A 789 -2.07 -19.49 7.90
CA LYS A 789 -1.72 -18.81 9.17
C LYS A 789 -0.59 -19.48 9.95
N ASP A 790 -0.30 -20.76 9.69
CA ASP A 790 0.73 -21.55 10.38
C ASP A 790 2.13 -21.31 9.80
N LEU A 791 2.20 -20.74 8.61
CA LEU A 791 3.43 -20.38 7.91
C LEU A 791 3.52 -18.86 7.71
N LYS A 792 4.73 -18.33 7.67
CA LYS A 792 4.98 -16.89 7.50
C LYS A 792 6.22 -16.64 6.64
N ARG A 793 6.27 -15.46 5.99
CA ARG A 793 7.49 -14.91 5.41
C ARG A 793 8.63 -14.98 6.43
N GLY A 794 9.81 -15.37 6.00
CA GLY A 794 10.99 -15.50 6.86
C GLY A 794 11.14 -16.88 7.53
N PHE A 795 10.16 -17.79 7.41
CA PHE A 795 10.35 -19.20 7.78
C PHE A 795 11.27 -19.88 6.76
N VAL A 796 11.94 -20.93 7.16
CA VAL A 796 12.83 -21.71 6.30
C VAL A 796 12.34 -23.14 6.21
N ALA A 797 12.02 -23.60 4.99
CA ALA A 797 11.73 -25.01 4.73
C ALA A 797 13.05 -25.78 4.58
N SER A 798 13.13 -26.95 5.20
CA SER A 798 14.29 -27.85 5.21
C SER A 798 13.84 -29.29 5.13
N ASN A 799 14.72 -30.22 4.75
CA ASN A 799 14.41 -31.64 4.77
C ASN A 799 14.30 -32.14 6.23
N SER A 800 13.18 -32.79 6.57
CA SER A 800 12.97 -33.28 7.95
C SER A 800 13.96 -34.36 8.37
N LYS A 801 14.59 -35.04 7.42
CA LYS A 801 15.51 -36.17 7.65
C LYS A 801 16.99 -35.78 7.55
N ASP A 802 17.27 -34.54 7.10
CA ASP A 802 18.61 -34.09 6.80
C ASP A 802 18.80 -32.64 7.28
N ASP A 803 19.43 -32.47 8.44
CA ASP A 803 19.69 -31.20 9.14
C ASP A 803 18.49 -30.23 9.13
N PRO A 804 17.38 -30.53 9.84
CA PRO A 804 16.22 -29.64 9.83
C PRO A 804 16.55 -28.28 10.45
N ALA A 805 16.11 -27.20 9.77
CA ALA A 805 16.29 -25.83 10.22
C ALA A 805 15.61 -25.56 11.58
N ARG A 806 16.36 -25.00 12.54
CA ARG A 806 15.92 -24.75 13.91
C ARG A 806 15.92 -23.26 14.28
N GLU A 807 15.14 -22.89 15.28
CA GLU A 807 15.10 -21.55 15.85
C GLU A 807 16.46 -21.19 16.49
N ALA A 808 16.96 -19.98 16.23
CA ALA A 808 18.13 -19.45 16.92
C ALA A 808 17.74 -18.88 18.29
N ALA A 809 18.45 -19.32 19.34
CA ALA A 809 18.33 -18.74 20.67
C ALA A 809 19.10 -17.41 20.75
N ASN A 810 20.34 -17.43 20.29
CA ASN A 810 21.19 -16.26 20.06
C ASN A 810 22.21 -16.59 18.96
N PHE A 811 22.92 -15.58 18.51
CA PHE A 811 23.99 -15.76 17.52
C PHE A 811 25.07 -14.69 17.67
N THR A 812 26.30 -15.06 17.33
CA THR A 812 27.45 -14.16 17.32
C THR A 812 27.77 -13.74 15.89
N ALA A 813 27.92 -12.46 15.66
CA ALA A 813 28.12 -11.90 14.33
C ALA A 813 29.24 -10.88 14.27
N GLN A 814 29.96 -10.86 13.17
CA GLN A 814 30.87 -9.78 12.84
C GLN A 814 30.11 -8.69 12.13
N VAL A 815 30.17 -7.46 12.64
CA VAL A 815 29.37 -6.32 12.18
C VAL A 815 30.28 -5.15 11.83
N ILE A 816 29.92 -4.40 10.80
CA ILE A 816 30.52 -3.11 10.45
C ILE A 816 29.45 -2.03 10.60
N ILE A 817 29.69 -1.05 11.44
CA ILE A 817 28.77 0.06 11.69
C ILE A 817 28.90 1.11 10.56
N MET A 818 27.76 1.54 10.02
CA MET A 818 27.67 2.48 8.91
C MET A 818 26.51 3.43 9.12
N ASN A 819 26.70 4.70 8.84
CA ASN A 819 25.63 5.72 8.85
C ASN A 819 24.82 5.87 10.16
N HIS A 820 25.30 5.35 11.30
CA HIS A 820 24.66 5.58 12.59
C HIS A 820 25.12 6.92 13.17
N PRO A 821 24.21 7.83 13.57
CA PRO A 821 24.58 9.18 14.02
C PRO A 821 25.21 9.22 15.41
N GLY A 822 24.96 8.18 16.23
CA GLY A 822 25.44 8.10 17.61
C GLY A 822 26.35 6.89 17.87
N GLN A 823 26.50 6.59 19.16
CA GLN A 823 27.25 5.42 19.66
C GLN A 823 26.28 4.25 19.86
N ILE A 824 26.68 3.06 19.46
CA ILE A 824 25.92 1.82 19.65
C ILE A 824 26.52 1.07 20.83
N GLY A 825 25.76 0.89 21.89
CA GLY A 825 26.13 0.16 23.08
C GLY A 825 25.30 -1.12 23.28
N ASN A 826 25.57 -1.81 24.40
CA ASN A 826 24.78 -2.96 24.83
C ASN A 826 23.31 -2.56 25.05
N GLY A 827 22.39 -3.41 24.63
CA GLY A 827 20.95 -3.13 24.71
C GLY A 827 20.32 -2.47 23.47
N TYR A 828 21.12 -2.02 22.51
CA TYR A 828 20.60 -1.49 21.24
C TYR A 828 19.72 -2.51 20.51
N ALA A 829 18.54 -2.10 20.03
CA ALA A 829 17.53 -3.02 19.51
C ALA A 829 17.01 -2.66 18.11
N PRO A 830 17.86 -2.74 17.07
CA PRO A 830 17.49 -2.44 15.68
C PRO A 830 16.75 -3.60 15.02
N VAL A 831 16.31 -3.36 13.77
CA VAL A 831 15.78 -4.41 12.90
C VAL A 831 16.91 -5.06 12.11
N LEU A 832 16.97 -6.38 12.19
CA LEU A 832 17.87 -7.21 11.38
C LEU A 832 17.11 -7.77 10.18
N ASP A 833 17.64 -7.54 9.01
CA ASP A 833 17.16 -8.06 7.73
C ASP A 833 18.13 -9.16 7.24
N CYS A 834 17.71 -10.42 7.33
CA CYS A 834 18.46 -11.60 6.93
C CYS A 834 17.60 -12.48 6.03
N HIS A 835 18.07 -12.87 4.83
CA HIS A 835 17.28 -13.54 3.80
C HIS A 835 15.87 -12.88 3.62
N THR A 836 14.78 -13.64 3.79
CA THR A 836 13.40 -13.10 3.70
C THR A 836 12.85 -12.66 5.06
N CYS A 837 13.66 -12.70 6.13
CA CYS A 837 13.27 -12.43 7.51
C CYS A 837 13.64 -11.00 7.93
N HIS A 838 12.72 -10.32 8.63
CA HIS A 838 12.85 -8.93 9.12
C HIS A 838 12.41 -8.89 10.57
N ILE A 839 13.34 -9.03 11.52
CA ILE A 839 13.05 -9.14 12.95
C ILE A 839 13.96 -8.21 13.77
N ALA A 840 13.40 -7.55 14.78
CA ALA A 840 14.20 -6.80 15.73
C ALA A 840 15.11 -7.73 16.53
N VAL A 841 16.35 -7.33 16.69
CA VAL A 841 17.34 -8.06 17.50
C VAL A 841 17.89 -7.14 18.58
N LYS A 842 18.26 -7.70 19.75
CA LYS A 842 18.94 -6.97 20.80
C LYS A 842 20.44 -7.25 20.70
N PHE A 843 21.28 -6.21 20.66
CA PHE A 843 22.71 -6.32 20.84
C PHE A 843 22.96 -6.61 22.32
N ALA A 844 23.06 -7.89 22.67
CA ALA A 844 23.15 -8.32 24.06
C ALA A 844 24.51 -7.95 24.66
N GLU A 845 25.57 -8.16 23.86
CA GLU A 845 26.95 -7.95 24.27
C GLU A 845 27.82 -7.53 23.08
N LEU A 846 28.61 -6.49 23.27
CA LEU A 846 29.69 -6.11 22.37
C LEU A 846 30.94 -6.87 22.79
N VAL A 847 31.22 -7.98 22.10
CA VAL A 847 32.31 -8.93 22.52
C VAL A 847 33.68 -8.33 22.27
N THR A 848 33.92 -7.83 21.06
CA THR A 848 35.25 -7.33 20.68
C THR A 848 35.13 -6.28 19.57
N LYS A 849 35.89 -5.21 19.66
CA LYS A 849 36.13 -4.27 18.56
C LYS A 849 37.34 -4.78 17.75
N ILE A 850 37.19 -4.82 16.43
CA ILE A 850 38.19 -5.34 15.49
C ILE A 850 38.61 -4.29 14.46
N ASP A 851 39.83 -4.41 13.96
CA ASP A 851 40.28 -3.64 12.81
C ASP A 851 39.58 -4.13 11.55
N ARG A 852 38.94 -3.22 10.81
CA ARG A 852 38.14 -3.55 9.62
C ARG A 852 38.97 -4.21 8.50
N ARG A 853 40.26 -3.92 8.38
CA ARG A 853 41.11 -4.40 7.29
C ARG A 853 41.81 -5.69 7.63
N SER A 854 42.43 -5.75 8.81
CA SER A 854 43.23 -6.90 9.27
C SER A 854 42.42 -7.95 10.03
N GLY A 855 41.22 -7.59 10.53
CA GLY A 855 40.43 -8.46 11.42
C GLY A 855 41.03 -8.65 12.83
N LYS A 856 42.15 -7.97 13.17
CA LYS A 856 42.81 -8.08 14.46
C LYS A 856 41.96 -7.42 15.55
N GLU A 857 42.01 -8.01 16.76
CA GLU A 857 41.36 -7.42 17.94
C GLU A 857 42.01 -6.10 18.31
N LEU A 858 41.18 -5.06 18.54
CA LEU A 858 41.58 -3.74 19.01
C LEU A 858 41.23 -3.52 20.46
N GLU A 859 40.04 -3.96 20.90
CA GLU A 859 39.53 -3.74 22.27
C GLU A 859 38.54 -4.85 22.61
N LYS A 860 38.69 -5.45 23.82
CA LYS A 860 37.72 -6.43 24.35
C LYS A 860 36.64 -5.71 25.13
N GLU A 861 35.42 -6.21 25.04
CA GLU A 861 34.23 -5.67 25.70
C GLU A 861 34.08 -4.12 25.58
N PRO A 862 34.10 -3.57 24.34
CA PRO A 862 34.04 -2.14 24.17
C PRO A 862 32.68 -1.59 24.68
N LYS A 863 32.72 -0.43 25.35
CA LYS A 863 31.51 0.23 25.85
C LYS A 863 30.55 0.63 24.72
N PHE A 864 31.07 0.95 23.56
CA PHE A 864 30.30 1.35 22.37
C PHE A 864 31.11 1.13 21.08
N LEU A 865 30.36 1.06 19.96
CA LEU A 865 30.90 1.13 18.61
C LEU A 865 30.38 2.40 17.94
N LYS A 866 31.17 3.00 17.04
CA LYS A 866 30.86 4.21 16.27
C LYS A 866 30.78 3.90 14.77
N ASN A 867 30.28 4.87 14.00
CA ASN A 867 30.31 4.82 12.55
C ASN A 867 31.75 4.57 12.04
N GLY A 868 31.90 3.56 11.19
CA GLY A 868 33.19 3.09 10.65
C GLY A 868 33.85 1.96 11.44
N ASP A 869 33.45 1.71 12.68
CA ASP A 869 33.99 0.62 13.51
C ASP A 869 33.48 -0.74 13.02
N ALA A 870 34.31 -1.77 13.28
CA ALA A 870 33.91 -3.17 13.14
C ALA A 870 34.03 -3.88 14.48
N GLY A 871 33.15 -4.84 14.76
CA GLY A 871 33.13 -5.58 16.00
C GLY A 871 32.47 -6.95 15.91
N ILE A 872 32.72 -7.76 16.89
CA ILE A 872 32.03 -9.02 17.16
C ILE A 872 30.95 -8.74 18.20
N ILE A 873 29.71 -9.09 17.88
CA ILE A 873 28.53 -8.77 18.69
C ILE A 873 27.68 -10.02 18.89
N LYS A 874 27.26 -10.27 20.14
CA LYS A 874 26.27 -11.30 20.48
C LYS A 874 24.86 -10.68 20.37
N MET A 875 24.00 -11.30 19.58
CA MET A 875 22.64 -10.80 19.27
C MET A 875 21.58 -11.80 19.70
N ILE A 876 20.48 -11.30 20.25
CA ILE A 876 19.32 -12.08 20.65
C ILE A 876 18.11 -11.64 19.83
N PRO A 877 17.47 -12.53 19.04
CA PRO A 877 16.26 -12.21 18.31
C PRO A 877 15.07 -11.94 19.26
N THR A 878 14.28 -10.92 18.99
CA THR A 878 13.07 -10.62 19.78
C THR A 878 11.87 -11.51 19.42
N LYS A 879 11.94 -12.20 18.27
CA LYS A 879 10.95 -13.16 17.79
C LYS A 879 11.64 -14.38 17.22
N PRO A 880 10.97 -15.55 17.21
CA PRO A 880 11.51 -16.75 16.60
C PRO A 880 11.99 -16.53 15.16
N MET A 881 13.24 -16.82 14.85
CA MET A 881 13.83 -16.76 13.53
C MET A 881 14.84 -17.89 13.30
N VAL A 882 15.10 -18.15 12.02
CA VAL A 882 16.13 -19.07 11.58
C VAL A 882 17.26 -18.27 10.96
N VAL A 883 18.46 -18.47 11.43
CA VAL A 883 19.71 -18.00 10.83
C VAL A 883 20.75 -19.12 10.90
N GLU A 884 21.71 -19.07 10.00
CA GLU A 884 22.78 -20.05 9.91
C GLU A 884 24.13 -19.34 9.86
N THR A 885 25.23 -20.09 10.10
CA THR A 885 26.58 -19.51 9.97
C THR A 885 26.87 -19.16 8.52
N PHE A 886 27.60 -18.08 8.31
CA PHE A 886 28.02 -17.65 6.98
C PHE A 886 28.91 -18.67 6.25
N SER A 887 29.71 -19.42 7.00
CA SER A 887 30.60 -20.46 6.45
C SER A 887 29.84 -21.64 5.85
N GLU A 888 28.72 -22.03 6.49
CA GLU A 888 27.93 -23.20 6.05
C GLU A 888 26.87 -22.80 5.05
N TYR A 889 26.07 -21.80 5.36
CA TYR A 889 24.95 -21.34 4.54
C TYR A 889 25.05 -19.83 4.29
N PRO A 890 25.92 -19.37 3.35
CA PRO A 890 26.13 -17.94 3.12
C PRO A 890 24.86 -17.10 2.91
N PRO A 891 23.80 -17.56 2.21
CA PRO A 891 22.57 -16.78 2.05
C PRO A 891 21.82 -16.54 3.37
N LEU A 892 21.87 -17.47 4.33
CA LEU A 892 21.21 -17.36 5.63
C LEU A 892 22.12 -16.79 6.72
N GLY A 893 23.41 -16.55 6.40
CA GLY A 893 24.43 -16.04 7.33
C GLY A 893 24.85 -14.59 7.08
N ARG A 894 24.22 -13.88 6.12
CA ARG A 894 24.45 -12.46 5.82
C ARG A 894 23.24 -11.64 6.24
N PHE A 895 23.48 -10.43 6.74
CA PHE A 895 22.41 -9.56 7.15
C PHE A 895 22.75 -8.07 7.04
N ALA A 896 21.71 -7.26 6.97
CA ALA A 896 21.77 -5.82 7.17
C ALA A 896 21.04 -5.46 8.48
N VAL A 897 21.55 -4.46 9.17
CA VAL A 897 20.92 -3.89 10.36
C VAL A 897 20.35 -2.53 10.01
N ARG A 898 19.09 -2.32 10.34
CA ARG A 898 18.38 -1.08 9.99
C ARG A 898 17.76 -0.42 11.20
N ASP A 899 17.91 0.90 11.25
CA ASP A 899 17.25 1.77 12.22
C ASP A 899 16.76 3.03 11.54
N MET A 900 15.65 3.63 12.01
CA MET A 900 15.05 4.85 11.48
C MET A 900 14.98 4.91 9.92
N ARG A 901 14.67 3.76 9.26
CA ARG A 901 14.58 3.60 7.80
C ARG A 901 15.93 3.72 7.04
N GLN A 902 17.05 3.67 7.76
CA GLN A 902 18.40 3.66 7.16
C GLN A 902 19.13 2.35 7.51
N THR A 903 20.03 1.93 6.61
CA THR A 903 20.95 0.81 6.92
C THR A 903 22.10 1.36 7.77
N VAL A 904 22.14 0.93 9.04
CA VAL A 904 23.10 1.40 10.05
C VAL A 904 24.28 0.46 10.28
N ALA A 905 24.13 -0.80 9.88
CA ALA A 905 25.23 -1.76 9.91
C ALA A 905 25.00 -2.92 8.94
N VAL A 906 26.07 -3.61 8.60
CA VAL A 906 26.05 -4.86 7.81
C VAL A 906 26.94 -5.89 8.51
N GLY A 907 26.61 -7.17 8.35
CA GLY A 907 27.37 -8.19 9.04
C GLY A 907 27.22 -9.61 8.50
N VAL A 908 28.02 -10.50 9.08
CA VAL A 908 27.99 -11.94 8.82
C VAL A 908 27.97 -12.71 10.13
N ILE A 909 27.20 -13.78 10.18
CA ILE A 909 27.03 -14.64 11.35
C ILE A 909 28.20 -15.62 11.43
N LYS A 910 28.85 -15.67 12.58
CA LYS A 910 30.02 -16.53 12.86
C LYS A 910 29.63 -17.79 13.66
N GLY A 911 28.63 -17.69 14.53
CA GLY A 911 28.16 -18.80 15.34
C GLY A 911 26.68 -18.63 15.70
N VAL A 912 25.96 -19.73 15.79
CA VAL A 912 24.53 -19.77 16.13
C VAL A 912 24.30 -20.78 17.23
N GLU A 913 23.68 -20.36 18.34
CA GLU A 913 23.10 -21.25 19.33
C GLU A 913 21.64 -21.55 18.96
N LYS A 914 21.38 -22.79 18.56
CA LYS A 914 20.03 -23.23 18.16
C LYS A 914 19.27 -23.71 19.40
N LYS A 915 17.97 -23.37 19.50
CA LYS A 915 17.10 -23.90 20.55
C LYS A 915 16.88 -25.39 20.36
N ASP A 916 16.81 -26.12 21.48
CA ASP A 916 16.42 -27.53 21.46
C ASP A 916 15.01 -27.69 20.89
N PRO A 917 14.72 -28.76 20.13
CA PRO A 917 13.41 -29.01 19.59
C PRO A 917 12.40 -29.22 20.73
N SER A 918 11.72 -28.19 21.18
CA SER A 918 10.48 -28.35 21.97
C SER A 918 9.49 -29.12 21.09
N GLY A 919 9.01 -30.28 21.57
CA GLY A 919 8.29 -31.30 20.83
C GLY A 919 7.36 -30.77 19.73
N ALA A 920 7.41 -31.39 18.56
CA ALA A 920 6.73 -30.99 17.34
C ALA A 920 5.26 -30.63 17.59
N LYS A 921 4.89 -29.36 17.44
CA LYS A 921 3.50 -28.90 17.53
C LYS A 921 2.72 -29.45 16.34
N VAL A 922 1.97 -30.50 16.58
CA VAL A 922 0.97 -31.05 15.61
C VAL A 922 -0.09 -29.96 15.37
N THR A 923 -0.39 -29.64 14.11
CA THR A 923 -1.43 -28.68 13.77
C THR A 923 -2.79 -29.11 14.30
N LYS A 924 -3.63 -28.15 14.76
CA LYS A 924 -5.01 -28.43 15.21
C LYS A 924 -5.86 -29.19 14.17
N SER A 925 -5.53 -29.08 12.88
CA SER A 925 -6.16 -29.81 11.78
C SER A 925 -5.69 -31.28 11.66
N ALA A 926 -4.48 -31.60 12.09
CA ALA A 926 -3.99 -32.99 12.15
C ALA A 926 -4.46 -33.71 13.45
N ALA A 927 -4.64 -32.98 14.54
CA ALA A 927 -5.17 -33.51 15.81
C ALA A 927 -6.66 -33.92 15.74
N LYS A 928 -7.44 -33.40 14.79
CA LYS A 928 -8.87 -33.79 14.58
C LYS A 928 -9.06 -35.07 13.74
N LYS A 929 -7.99 -35.71 13.28
CA LYS A 929 -8.03 -36.95 12.49
C LYS A 929 -7.44 -38.20 13.20
N LYS A 930 -7.26 -38.13 14.52
CA LYS A 930 -7.02 -39.33 15.36
C LYS A 930 -8.28 -39.71 16.11
#